data_05eaac86c4ca624a475c340a32a2fb2c
#
_entry.id   05eaac86c4ca624a475c340a32a2fb2c
#
_cell.length_a   1.000
_cell.length_b   1.000
_cell.length_c   1.000
_cell.angle_alpha   90.00
_cell.angle_beta   90.00
_cell.angle_gamma   90.00
#
_symmetry.space_group_name_H-M   'P 1'
#
loop_
_entity.id
_entity.type
_entity.pdbx_description
1 polymer ?
#
loop_
_entity_poly.entity_id
_entity_poly.type
_entity_poly.pdbx_seq_one_letter_code
_entity_poly.pdbx_strand_id
1 'polypeptide(L)'
;MSLIKQLWLAIIALLLLSFVGSLAISITSSRDYIEQEVRIKNADNATTLALSMSQLDKDLVILELLISAQFDTGYYRSIILRDAEGEVLVERRADGYSGDVPAWFRSLVQFDVPTGTATIQDGWRQFGTLELESQHSYAYASLWRSMLELAGWFLLAGAISLAIATVLVRGIKHPLVRVVAQAKDISARRFTTIQEPRTLELREVAQAMNVLSANVRQMLSQESQKLDELRRDLQHDRVTGALNRDVLMGRLASLLGSDDARATGLMVMVRVQALEHLNDQLGHQATDQLLSTLVKALAALETSADEALIGRLNGSDFLLMLPLEEQPDSLLPRLQQALATVTTSAPQADVRLATAIVAYHSDDERGPLLATLDDALAEAESGSSSTNIALRQREQGSLFGNHNEWRTALTVAIEQGPQLAYFPVIDAQNQVLHYECPARLELANAWQTAGLFIPWVTRFALEPALDMAVVKKALGQLEANPDQRIGVNLSIASINNAQFVTELRLLLEKQPALASKLCFEVPATLTAHSIGSLRGLCSALRPLGCQFGIEHVGAEFTKLADLHDVGLAYLKVDSSLIRGIHVSNEQQTIVRGMATLCHSLGIQVIAEGVIDSEELQSLFRTGVDGATGPGVRLS
;
A
#
# COMPACT_ATOMS: atom_id res chain seq x y z
N MET A 1 20.27 -12.64 16.15
CA MET A 1 21.21 -11.98 15.20
C MET A 1 20.69 -12.20 13.78
N SER A 2 20.81 -11.22 12.88
CA SER A 2 20.40 -11.45 11.49
C SER A 2 21.37 -12.42 10.81
N LEU A 3 20.86 -13.24 9.87
CA LEU A 3 21.63 -14.21 9.09
C LEU A 3 22.85 -13.58 8.42
N ILE A 4 22.75 -12.32 8.01
CA ILE A 4 23.82 -11.50 7.46
C ILE A 4 24.96 -11.30 8.47
N LYS A 5 24.64 -10.96 9.72
CA LYS A 5 25.66 -10.77 10.76
C LYS A 5 26.37 -12.07 11.07
N GLN A 6 25.66 -13.21 11.06
CA GLN A 6 26.25 -14.54 11.25
C GLN A 6 27.19 -14.91 10.11
N LEU A 7 26.79 -14.65 8.85
CA LEU A 7 27.63 -14.91 7.67
C LEU A 7 28.92 -14.06 7.70
N TRP A 8 28.82 -12.78 8.03
CA TRP A 8 29.98 -11.90 8.15
C TRP A 8 30.92 -12.36 9.25
N LEU A 9 30.37 -12.75 10.38
CA LEU A 9 31.16 -13.25 11.51
C LEU A 9 31.88 -14.56 11.14
N ALA A 10 31.21 -15.46 10.40
CA ALA A 10 31.82 -16.69 9.92
C ALA A 10 32.96 -16.42 8.90
N ILE A 11 32.76 -15.49 7.94
CA ILE A 11 33.80 -15.11 6.98
C ILE A 11 35.01 -14.48 7.68
N ILE A 12 34.78 -13.56 8.59
CA ILE A 12 35.86 -12.91 9.37
C ILE A 12 36.61 -13.95 10.21
N ALA A 13 35.91 -14.83 10.89
CA ALA A 13 36.52 -15.90 11.69
C ALA A 13 37.38 -16.86 10.84
N LEU A 14 36.87 -17.26 9.67
CA LEU A 14 37.60 -18.13 8.75
C LEU A 14 38.85 -17.45 8.16
N LEU A 15 38.74 -16.17 7.77
CA LEU A 15 39.88 -15.37 7.29
C LEU A 15 40.93 -15.18 8.39
N LEU A 16 40.50 -14.91 9.61
CA LEU A 16 41.38 -14.73 10.77
C LEU A 16 42.11 -16.03 11.12
N LEU A 17 41.41 -17.16 11.12
CA LEU A 17 41.99 -18.49 11.31
C LEU A 17 43.03 -18.82 10.23
N SER A 18 42.69 -18.56 8.97
CA SER A 18 43.59 -18.78 7.84
C SER A 18 44.82 -17.86 7.90
N PHE A 19 44.64 -16.58 8.29
CA PHE A 19 45.75 -15.62 8.49
C PHE A 19 46.69 -16.08 9.59
N VAL A 20 46.15 -16.43 10.77
CA VAL A 20 46.98 -16.88 11.90
C VAL A 20 47.74 -18.16 11.55
N GLY A 21 47.08 -19.11 10.89
CA GLY A 21 47.73 -20.36 10.43
C GLY A 21 48.80 -20.12 9.39
N SER A 22 48.56 -19.26 8.39
CA SER A 22 49.54 -18.88 7.37
C SER A 22 50.70 -18.13 7.98
N LEU A 23 50.45 -17.23 8.89
CA LEU A 23 51.49 -16.45 9.61
C LEU A 23 52.36 -17.40 10.45
N ALA A 24 51.78 -18.32 11.20
CA ALA A 24 52.52 -19.26 12.02
C ALA A 24 53.44 -20.15 11.16
N ILE A 25 52.93 -20.70 10.05
CA ILE A 25 53.71 -21.49 9.12
C ILE A 25 54.82 -20.65 8.46
N SER A 26 54.53 -19.42 8.05
CA SER A 26 55.50 -18.52 7.43
C SER A 26 56.63 -18.16 8.40
N ILE A 27 56.32 -17.83 9.66
CA ILE A 27 57.32 -17.51 10.68
C ILE A 27 58.21 -18.75 10.96
N THR A 28 57.63 -19.93 11.21
CA THR A 28 58.39 -21.14 11.54
C THR A 28 59.28 -21.57 10.38
N SER A 29 58.73 -21.63 9.18
CA SER A 29 59.50 -22.02 7.98
C SER A 29 60.65 -21.05 7.66
N SER A 30 60.36 -19.73 7.73
CA SER A 30 61.40 -18.69 7.47
C SER A 30 62.44 -18.67 8.58
N ARG A 31 62.07 -18.87 9.82
CA ARG A 31 62.97 -18.99 10.95
C ARG A 31 63.95 -20.12 10.75
N ASP A 32 63.45 -21.33 10.49
CA ASP A 32 64.26 -22.54 10.31
C ASP A 32 65.25 -22.34 9.14
N TYR A 33 64.77 -21.77 8.03
CA TYR A 33 65.62 -21.45 6.87
C TYR A 33 66.73 -20.47 7.21
N ILE A 34 66.40 -19.34 7.90
CA ILE A 34 67.39 -18.31 8.26
C ILE A 34 68.39 -18.85 9.28
N GLU A 35 67.95 -19.59 10.31
CA GLU A 35 68.86 -20.22 11.29
C GLU A 35 69.86 -21.14 10.60
N GLN A 36 69.40 -21.95 9.64
CA GLN A 36 70.28 -22.84 8.87
C GLN A 36 71.29 -22.04 8.02
N GLU A 37 70.81 -21.00 7.29
CA GLU A 37 71.68 -20.17 6.43
C GLU A 37 72.74 -19.40 7.24
N VAL A 38 72.34 -18.80 8.34
CA VAL A 38 73.26 -18.04 9.22
C VAL A 38 74.25 -18.97 9.89
N ARG A 39 73.83 -20.20 10.29
CA ARG A 39 74.75 -21.21 10.83
C ARG A 39 75.85 -21.59 9.83
N ILE A 40 75.47 -21.83 8.57
CA ILE A 40 76.44 -22.15 7.51
C ILE A 40 77.39 -20.98 7.27
N LYS A 41 76.87 -19.77 7.16
CA LYS A 41 77.66 -18.54 6.96
C LYS A 41 78.58 -18.25 8.14
N ASN A 42 78.13 -18.47 9.39
CA ASN A 42 79.00 -18.31 10.54
C ASN A 42 80.20 -19.28 10.51
N ALA A 43 79.96 -20.56 10.18
CA ALA A 43 81.00 -21.55 10.08
C ALA A 43 81.98 -21.29 8.92
N ASP A 44 81.46 -20.94 7.73
CA ASP A 44 82.28 -20.64 6.56
C ASP A 44 83.12 -19.38 6.76
N ASN A 45 82.56 -18.31 7.30
CA ASN A 45 83.26 -17.05 7.59
C ASN A 45 84.33 -17.26 8.69
N ALA A 46 83.98 -18.00 9.76
CA ALA A 46 84.91 -18.35 10.81
C ALA A 46 86.10 -19.12 10.23
N THR A 47 85.80 -20.13 9.38
CA THR A 47 86.88 -20.95 8.75
C THR A 47 87.75 -20.14 7.82
N THR A 48 87.17 -19.27 6.98
CA THR A 48 87.89 -18.42 6.03
C THR A 48 88.76 -17.41 6.76
N LEU A 49 88.22 -16.76 7.80
CA LEU A 49 88.97 -15.79 8.59
C LEU A 49 90.11 -16.47 9.40
N ALA A 50 89.81 -17.64 10.00
CA ALA A 50 90.81 -18.44 10.73
C ALA A 50 91.95 -18.93 9.82
N LEU A 51 91.60 -19.34 8.56
CA LEU A 51 92.62 -19.72 7.57
C LEU A 51 93.47 -18.58 7.18
N SER A 52 92.93 -17.38 6.94
CA SER A 52 93.64 -16.14 6.66
C SER A 52 94.61 -15.78 7.82
N MET A 53 94.10 -15.89 9.06
CA MET A 53 94.93 -15.67 10.26
C MET A 53 96.03 -16.69 10.43
N SER A 54 95.80 -17.91 10.03
CA SER A 54 96.80 -18.99 10.11
C SER A 54 98.00 -18.77 9.19
N GLN A 55 97.82 -17.98 8.11
CA GLN A 55 98.85 -17.69 7.13
C GLN A 55 99.69 -16.42 7.52
N LEU A 56 99.24 -15.63 8.50
CA LEU A 56 99.88 -14.42 8.96
C LEU A 56 100.76 -14.70 10.14
N ASP A 57 101.72 -13.76 10.42
CA ASP A 57 102.46 -13.78 11.65
C ASP A 57 101.54 -13.65 12.86
N LYS A 58 101.84 -14.41 13.94
CA LYS A 58 100.95 -14.46 15.12
C LYS A 58 101.14 -13.26 16.03
N ASP A 59 101.42 -12.09 15.45
CA ASP A 59 101.45 -10.82 16.17
C ASP A 59 99.99 -10.41 16.48
N LEU A 60 99.75 -10.22 17.78
CA LEU A 60 98.42 -9.86 18.29
C LEU A 60 97.92 -8.53 17.67
N VAL A 61 98.80 -7.59 17.34
CA VAL A 61 98.41 -6.33 16.72
C VAL A 61 97.88 -6.53 15.28
N ILE A 62 98.51 -7.41 14.53
CA ILE A 62 98.06 -7.75 13.16
C ILE A 62 96.76 -8.51 13.16
N LEU A 63 96.59 -9.45 14.11
CA LEU A 63 95.34 -10.22 14.24
C LEU A 63 94.19 -9.35 14.72
N GLU A 64 94.43 -8.40 15.65
CA GLU A 64 93.45 -7.45 16.13
C GLU A 64 93.05 -6.48 15.01
N LEU A 65 94.02 -5.99 14.17
CA LEU A 65 93.69 -5.15 13.02
C LEU A 65 92.83 -5.87 12.00
N LEU A 66 93.12 -7.16 11.71
CA LEU A 66 92.29 -7.96 10.79
C LEU A 66 90.88 -8.22 11.33
N ILE A 67 90.78 -8.55 12.63
CA ILE A 67 89.50 -8.70 13.30
C ILE A 67 88.68 -7.41 13.26
N SER A 68 89.32 -6.29 13.54
CA SER A 68 88.69 -4.98 13.51
C SER A 68 88.23 -4.63 12.11
N ALA A 69 89.07 -4.80 11.09
CA ALA A 69 88.72 -4.53 9.69
C ALA A 69 87.54 -5.41 9.23
N GLN A 70 87.52 -6.66 9.64
CA GLN A 70 86.41 -7.57 9.31
C GLN A 70 85.12 -7.20 10.08
N PHE A 71 85.22 -6.83 11.36
CA PHE A 71 84.11 -6.40 12.21
C PHE A 71 83.47 -5.12 11.70
N ASP A 72 84.30 -4.16 11.25
CA ASP A 72 83.85 -2.85 10.75
C ASP A 72 83.04 -2.93 9.45
N THR A 73 83.03 -4.10 8.78
CA THR A 73 82.13 -4.33 7.67
C THR A 73 80.67 -4.33 8.08
N GLY A 74 80.35 -4.41 9.38
CA GLY A 74 79.02 -4.30 9.95
C GLY A 74 78.15 -5.58 9.86
N TYR A 75 78.72 -6.66 9.35
CA TYR A 75 77.94 -7.97 9.18
C TYR A 75 77.99 -8.85 10.42
N TYR A 76 78.84 -8.52 11.41
CA TYR A 76 79.09 -9.35 12.58
C TYR A 76 78.55 -8.72 13.87
N ARG A 77 77.98 -9.55 14.75
CA ARG A 77 77.57 -9.21 16.09
C ARG A 77 78.73 -9.30 17.05
N SER A 78 79.53 -10.35 16.93
CA SER A 78 80.75 -10.54 17.72
C SER A 78 81.77 -11.34 16.94
N ILE A 79 83.05 -10.98 17.11
CA ILE A 79 84.22 -11.75 16.68
C ILE A 79 85.13 -11.83 17.91
N ILE A 80 85.39 -13.06 18.36
CA ILE A 80 86.19 -13.34 19.57
C ILE A 80 87.30 -14.28 19.20
N LEU A 81 88.56 -13.89 19.50
CA LEU A 81 89.73 -14.73 19.40
C LEU A 81 90.11 -15.17 20.79
N ARG A 82 90.18 -16.54 20.98
CA ARG A 82 90.67 -17.16 22.22
C ARG A 82 92.00 -17.86 21.94
N ASP A 83 92.85 -17.94 22.96
CA ASP A 83 94.07 -18.73 22.92
C ASP A 83 93.74 -20.27 23.05
N ALA A 84 94.82 -21.10 23.11
CA ALA A 84 94.65 -22.53 23.23
C ALA A 84 94.09 -22.96 24.65
N GLU A 85 94.26 -22.15 25.63
CA GLU A 85 93.83 -22.29 27.03
C GLU A 85 92.38 -21.76 27.22
N GLY A 86 91.81 -21.03 26.23
CA GLY A 86 90.46 -20.51 26.25
C GLY A 86 90.36 -19.08 26.73
N GLU A 87 91.44 -18.37 27.04
CA GLU A 87 91.44 -16.99 27.44
C GLU A 87 91.21 -16.06 26.22
N VAL A 88 90.45 -14.95 26.43
CA VAL A 88 90.15 -14.04 25.34
C VAL A 88 91.35 -13.14 24.99
N LEU A 89 91.83 -13.28 23.78
CA LEU A 89 92.92 -12.42 23.28
C LEU A 89 92.44 -11.12 22.63
N VAL A 90 91.37 -11.24 21.83
CA VAL A 90 90.70 -10.11 21.15
C VAL A 90 89.23 -10.29 21.16
N GLU A 91 88.42 -9.27 21.51
CA GLU A 91 87.00 -9.25 21.45
C GLU A 91 86.48 -8.01 20.74
N ARG A 92 85.68 -8.18 19.74
CA ARG A 92 84.87 -7.09 19.14
C ARG A 92 83.44 -7.47 19.21
N ARG A 93 82.55 -6.61 19.77
CA ARG A 93 81.17 -6.84 19.92
C ARG A 93 80.38 -5.57 19.53
N ALA A 94 79.33 -5.72 18.76
CA ALA A 94 78.43 -4.63 18.44
C ALA A 94 77.39 -4.40 19.57
N ASP A 95 77.31 -3.14 20.02
CA ASP A 95 76.34 -2.73 21.03
C ASP A 95 74.94 -2.51 20.41
N GLY A 96 74.01 -3.37 20.78
CA GLY A 96 72.60 -3.16 20.54
C GLY A 96 72.07 -3.62 19.17
N TYR A 97 70.76 -3.62 19.06
CA TYR A 97 70.02 -3.91 17.84
C TYR A 97 69.79 -2.61 17.06
N SER A 98 70.24 -2.54 15.81
CA SER A 98 70.00 -1.43 14.90
C SER A 98 68.97 -1.84 13.83
N GLY A 99 67.71 -1.49 14.02
CA GLY A 99 66.66 -1.74 13.02
C GLY A 99 65.27 -1.31 13.49
N ASP A 100 64.33 -1.09 12.51
CA ASP A 100 62.96 -0.57 12.73
C ASP A 100 61.93 -1.63 13.14
N VAL A 101 62.35 -2.85 13.54
CA VAL A 101 61.44 -3.93 13.87
C VAL A 101 60.95 -3.77 15.32
N PRO A 102 59.63 -3.82 15.59
CA PRO A 102 59.04 -3.66 16.91
C PRO A 102 59.58 -4.66 17.92
N ALA A 103 59.78 -4.22 19.17
CA ALA A 103 60.35 -5.03 20.25
C ALA A 103 59.50 -6.30 20.55
N TRP A 104 58.16 -6.18 20.49
CA TRP A 104 57.25 -7.32 20.70
C TRP A 104 57.43 -8.43 19.64
N PHE A 105 57.70 -8.08 18.37
CA PHE A 105 57.94 -9.06 17.30
C PHE A 105 59.25 -9.80 17.53
N ARG A 106 60.31 -9.09 17.95
CA ARG A 106 61.60 -9.70 18.31
C ARG A 106 61.51 -10.63 19.51
N SER A 107 60.67 -10.32 20.49
CA SER A 107 60.43 -11.23 21.64
C SER A 107 59.64 -12.48 21.26
N LEU A 108 58.81 -12.38 20.19
CA LEU A 108 58.01 -13.50 19.67
C LEU A 108 58.86 -14.45 18.80
N VAL A 109 59.79 -13.90 18.01
CA VAL A 109 60.64 -14.63 17.08
C VAL A 109 62.10 -14.57 17.56
N GLN A 110 62.47 -15.53 18.40
CA GLN A 110 63.86 -15.62 18.86
C GLN A 110 64.65 -16.56 17.91
N PHE A 111 65.82 -16.12 17.45
CA PHE A 111 66.76 -16.93 16.68
C PHE A 111 67.80 -17.53 17.63
N ASP A 112 67.98 -18.85 17.55
CA ASP A 112 68.99 -19.59 18.28
C ASP A 112 70.04 -20.08 17.27
N VAL A 113 70.99 -19.20 16.96
CA VAL A 113 72.03 -19.50 15.99
C VAL A 113 73.36 -19.67 16.72
N PRO A 114 73.96 -20.85 16.68
CA PRO A 114 75.26 -21.08 17.28
C PRO A 114 76.37 -20.27 16.61
N THR A 115 77.34 -19.84 17.39
CA THR A 115 78.57 -19.17 16.90
C THR A 115 79.34 -20.10 15.99
N GLY A 116 79.83 -19.61 14.86
CA GLY A 116 80.80 -20.31 14.03
C GLY A 116 82.14 -20.36 14.71
N THR A 117 82.70 -21.55 14.88
CA THR A 117 84.01 -21.74 15.52
C THR A 117 85.00 -22.32 14.52
N ALA A 118 86.20 -21.77 14.50
CA ALA A 118 87.30 -22.32 13.67
C ALA A 118 88.64 -22.18 14.40
N THR A 119 89.53 -23.13 14.22
CA THR A 119 90.84 -23.18 14.83
C THR A 119 91.88 -22.43 14.00
N ILE A 120 92.72 -21.58 14.62
CA ILE A 120 93.84 -20.90 14.01
C ILE A 120 95.10 -21.71 14.31
N GLN A 121 95.81 -22.04 13.28
CA GLN A 121 97.03 -22.86 13.39
C GLN A 121 98.29 -22.01 13.27
N ASP A 122 99.33 -22.37 14.02
CA ASP A 122 100.66 -21.89 13.88
C ASP A 122 101.62 -23.09 13.62
N GLY A 123 101.83 -23.35 12.32
CA GLY A 123 102.53 -24.57 11.91
C GLY A 123 101.79 -25.82 12.37
N TRP A 124 102.35 -26.63 13.29
CA TRP A 124 101.80 -27.84 13.87
C TRP A 124 101.05 -27.66 15.20
N ARG A 125 101.04 -26.42 15.73
CA ARG A 125 100.37 -26.09 17.01
C ARG A 125 99.11 -25.29 16.77
N GLN A 126 98.13 -25.51 17.62
CA GLN A 126 96.92 -24.71 17.67
C GLN A 126 97.33 -23.36 18.36
N PHE A 127 97.15 -22.24 17.70
CA PHE A 127 97.31 -20.93 18.24
C PHE A 127 96.13 -20.46 19.08
N GLY A 128 94.96 -20.71 18.55
CA GLY A 128 93.75 -20.32 19.24
C GLY A 128 92.48 -20.71 18.46
N THR A 129 91.34 -20.28 18.98
CA THR A 129 89.97 -20.54 18.41
C THR A 129 89.35 -19.19 18.12
N LEU A 130 88.82 -19.03 16.89
CA LEU A 130 88.04 -17.88 16.46
C LEU A 130 86.57 -18.25 16.62
N GLU A 131 85.78 -17.45 17.35
CA GLU A 131 84.37 -17.49 17.44
C GLU A 131 83.75 -16.31 16.70
N LEU A 132 82.76 -16.55 15.81
CA LEU A 132 82.17 -15.56 14.97
C LEU A 132 80.63 -15.68 15.02
N GLU A 133 79.96 -14.56 15.26
CA GLU A 133 78.50 -14.48 15.27
C GLU A 133 78.05 -13.37 14.28
N SER A 134 77.24 -13.72 13.29
CA SER A 134 76.68 -12.76 12.35
C SER A 134 75.56 -11.93 12.98
N GLN A 135 75.32 -10.73 12.46
CA GLN A 135 74.26 -9.85 12.91
C GLN A 135 72.89 -10.30 12.41
N HIS A 136 71.94 -10.50 13.33
CA HIS A 136 70.58 -11.03 13.01
C HIS A 136 69.59 -9.91 12.62
N SER A 137 69.98 -8.62 12.59
CA SER A 137 69.12 -7.49 12.29
C SER A 137 68.40 -7.61 10.94
N TYR A 138 69.12 -8.09 9.93
CA TYR A 138 68.54 -8.32 8.60
C TYR A 138 67.45 -9.42 8.61
N ALA A 139 67.65 -10.46 9.35
CA ALA A 139 66.69 -11.57 9.48
C ALA A 139 65.34 -11.09 10.06
N TYR A 140 65.40 -10.29 11.16
CA TYR A 140 64.20 -9.70 11.72
C TYR A 140 63.50 -8.74 10.77
N ALA A 141 64.26 -7.88 10.05
CA ALA A 141 63.68 -6.96 9.09
C ALA A 141 63.02 -7.66 7.90
N SER A 142 63.61 -8.74 7.41
CA SER A 142 63.03 -9.56 6.34
C SER A 142 61.74 -10.22 6.77
N LEU A 143 61.72 -10.88 7.93
CA LEU A 143 60.49 -11.51 8.48
C LEU A 143 59.39 -10.49 8.76
N TRP A 144 59.77 -9.33 9.32
CA TRP A 144 58.80 -8.24 9.58
C TRP A 144 58.14 -7.74 8.29
N ARG A 145 58.93 -7.54 7.23
CA ARG A 145 58.42 -7.13 5.90
C ARG A 145 57.49 -8.19 5.31
N SER A 146 57.88 -9.45 5.33
CA SER A 146 57.05 -10.53 4.84
C SER A 146 55.71 -10.66 5.62
N MET A 147 55.76 -10.41 6.94
CA MET A 147 54.54 -10.37 7.76
C MET A 147 53.61 -9.22 7.36
N LEU A 148 54.17 -8.02 7.11
CA LEU A 148 53.38 -6.86 6.68
C LEU A 148 52.76 -7.09 5.28
N GLU A 149 53.53 -7.65 4.36
CA GLU A 149 53.04 -8.01 3.01
C GLU A 149 51.91 -9.04 3.10
N LEU A 150 52.10 -10.08 3.92
CA LEU A 150 51.05 -11.10 4.14
C LEU A 150 49.79 -10.47 4.75
N ALA A 151 49.94 -9.62 5.76
CA ALA A 151 48.84 -8.89 6.37
C ALA A 151 48.11 -8.00 5.36
N GLY A 152 48.84 -7.31 4.49
CA GLY A 152 48.27 -6.50 3.40
C GLY A 152 47.42 -7.31 2.44
N TRP A 153 47.91 -8.48 2.00
CA TRP A 153 47.17 -9.37 1.13
C TRP A 153 45.91 -9.93 1.79
N PHE A 154 45.97 -10.31 3.09
CA PHE A 154 44.79 -10.79 3.81
C PHE A 154 43.74 -9.69 4.04
N LEU A 155 44.19 -8.44 4.29
CA LEU A 155 43.28 -7.30 4.40
C LEU A 155 42.57 -7.02 3.05
N LEU A 156 43.33 -7.03 1.95
CA LEU A 156 42.75 -6.87 0.62
C LEU A 156 41.76 -7.98 0.28
N ALA A 157 42.14 -9.24 0.49
CA ALA A 157 41.26 -10.39 0.27
C ALA A 157 40.00 -10.33 1.14
N GLY A 158 40.16 -9.89 2.39
CA GLY A 158 39.07 -9.66 3.33
C GLY A 158 38.10 -8.58 2.83
N ALA A 159 38.61 -7.45 2.37
CA ALA A 159 37.80 -6.37 1.83
C ALA A 159 37.02 -6.81 0.58
N ILE A 160 37.68 -7.52 -0.33
CA ILE A 160 37.01 -8.07 -1.53
C ILE A 160 35.94 -9.11 -1.15
N SER A 161 36.25 -10.04 -0.26
CA SER A 161 35.29 -11.06 0.20
C SER A 161 34.08 -10.41 0.87
N LEU A 162 34.29 -9.38 1.69
CA LEU A 162 33.22 -8.65 2.36
C LEU A 162 32.33 -7.90 1.34
N ALA A 163 32.95 -7.28 0.33
CA ALA A 163 32.21 -6.62 -0.75
C ALA A 163 31.35 -7.61 -1.54
N ILE A 164 31.91 -8.75 -1.95
CA ILE A 164 31.19 -9.81 -2.66
C ILE A 164 30.03 -10.34 -1.79
N ALA A 165 30.31 -10.68 -0.53
CA ALA A 165 29.29 -11.16 0.40
C ALA A 165 28.14 -10.14 0.58
N THR A 166 28.47 -8.85 0.66
CA THR A 166 27.47 -7.77 0.78
C THR A 166 26.56 -7.71 -0.45
N VAL A 167 27.14 -7.78 -1.64
CA VAL A 167 26.39 -7.76 -2.92
C VAL A 167 25.47 -8.98 -3.02
N LEU A 168 25.98 -10.18 -2.75
CA LEU A 168 25.22 -11.42 -2.80
C LEU A 168 24.04 -11.39 -1.80
N VAL A 169 24.31 -10.99 -0.57
CA VAL A 169 23.26 -10.92 0.47
C VAL A 169 22.20 -9.88 0.13
N ARG A 170 22.57 -8.72 -0.40
CA ARG A 170 21.60 -7.73 -0.87
C ARG A 170 20.76 -8.27 -2.02
N GLY A 171 21.37 -8.99 -2.95
CA GLY A 171 20.70 -9.63 -4.08
C GLY A 171 19.64 -10.65 -3.67
N ILE A 172 19.81 -11.33 -2.54
CA ILE A 172 18.85 -12.31 -2.01
C ILE A 172 17.83 -11.67 -1.08
N LYS A 173 18.28 -10.79 -0.17
CA LYS A 173 17.41 -10.19 0.86
C LYS A 173 16.29 -9.35 0.27
N HIS A 174 16.61 -8.48 -0.68
CA HIS A 174 15.63 -7.55 -1.23
C HIS A 174 14.46 -8.24 -1.95
N PRO A 175 14.66 -9.23 -2.83
CA PRO A 175 13.57 -10.03 -3.39
C PRO A 175 12.81 -10.84 -2.33
N LEU A 176 13.52 -11.44 -1.37
CA LEU A 176 12.89 -12.24 -0.32
C LEU A 176 11.91 -11.41 0.53
N VAL A 177 12.29 -10.17 0.89
CA VAL A 177 11.40 -9.27 1.63
C VAL A 177 10.12 -8.97 0.83
N ARG A 178 10.23 -8.80 -0.50
CA ARG A 178 9.07 -8.59 -1.37
C ARG A 178 8.17 -9.82 -1.44
N VAL A 179 8.73 -11.01 -1.57
CA VAL A 179 7.96 -12.27 -1.55
C VAL A 179 7.25 -12.45 -0.20
N VAL A 180 7.93 -12.18 0.91
CA VAL A 180 7.32 -12.24 2.26
C VAL A 180 6.23 -11.18 2.42
N ALA A 181 6.42 -9.97 1.89
CA ALA A 181 5.40 -8.93 1.89
C ALA A 181 4.15 -9.37 1.10
N GLN A 182 4.35 -9.93 -0.11
CA GLN A 182 3.24 -10.50 -0.91
C GLN A 182 2.53 -11.64 -0.16
N ALA A 183 3.26 -12.54 0.50
CA ALA A 183 2.66 -13.59 1.31
C ALA A 183 1.79 -13.04 2.45
N LYS A 184 2.25 -11.96 3.10
CA LYS A 184 1.46 -11.25 4.11
C LYS A 184 0.24 -10.55 3.51
N ASP A 185 0.39 -9.95 2.33
CA ASP A 185 -0.74 -9.36 1.62
C ASP A 185 -1.79 -10.42 1.26
N ILE A 186 -1.36 -11.58 0.74
CA ILE A 186 -2.26 -12.71 0.46
C ILE A 186 -2.95 -13.20 1.76
N SER A 187 -2.22 -13.32 2.87
CA SER A 187 -2.81 -13.69 4.15
C SER A 187 -3.78 -12.64 4.68
N ALA A 188 -3.57 -11.37 4.34
CA ALA A 188 -4.50 -10.27 4.60
C ALA A 188 -5.56 -10.13 3.51
N ARG A 189 -5.76 -11.16 2.67
CA ARG A 189 -6.74 -11.25 1.57
C ARG A 189 -6.56 -10.17 0.49
N ARG A 190 -5.36 -9.62 0.35
CA ARG A 190 -4.97 -8.70 -0.72
C ARG A 190 -4.16 -9.45 -1.77
N PHE A 191 -4.74 -9.69 -2.93
CA PHE A 191 -4.15 -10.51 -3.99
C PHE A 191 -3.31 -9.67 -4.95
N THR A 192 -2.16 -9.20 -4.45
CA THR A 192 -1.19 -8.41 -5.23
C THR A 192 -0.23 -9.31 -6.01
N THR A 193 0.38 -8.77 -7.07
CA THR A 193 1.43 -9.43 -7.84
C THR A 193 2.74 -8.66 -7.69
N ILE A 194 3.87 -9.37 -7.75
CA ILE A 194 5.21 -8.77 -7.67
C ILE A 194 6.02 -9.08 -8.92
N GLN A 195 7.02 -8.24 -9.21
CA GLN A 195 7.99 -8.52 -10.25
C GLN A 195 8.83 -9.75 -9.92
N GLU A 196 9.04 -10.61 -10.90
CA GLU A 196 9.83 -11.83 -10.76
C GLU A 196 11.29 -11.51 -10.43
N PRO A 197 11.85 -12.10 -9.37
CA PRO A 197 13.27 -11.99 -9.05
C PRO A 197 14.16 -12.62 -10.11
N ARG A 198 15.44 -12.21 -10.13
CA ARG A 198 16.45 -12.80 -11.04
C ARG A 198 16.97 -14.15 -10.56
N THR A 199 16.91 -14.44 -9.28
CA THR A 199 17.33 -15.72 -8.68
C THR A 199 16.28 -16.79 -8.98
N LEU A 200 16.70 -17.96 -9.45
CA LEU A 200 15.83 -19.02 -9.96
C LEU A 200 14.82 -19.47 -8.89
N GLU A 201 15.29 -19.78 -7.70
CA GLU A 201 14.49 -20.33 -6.59
C GLU A 201 13.44 -19.33 -6.11
N LEU A 202 13.80 -18.03 -6.02
CA LEU A 202 12.86 -16.99 -5.62
C LEU A 202 11.90 -16.63 -6.76
N ARG A 203 12.30 -16.83 -8.01
CA ARG A 203 11.42 -16.64 -9.17
C ARG A 203 10.30 -17.66 -9.17
N GLU A 204 10.61 -18.94 -8.97
CA GLU A 204 9.60 -20.01 -8.91
C GLU A 204 8.56 -19.73 -7.81
N VAL A 205 9.00 -19.31 -6.62
CA VAL A 205 8.08 -18.95 -5.54
C VAL A 205 7.23 -17.74 -5.91
N ALA A 206 7.85 -16.69 -6.47
CA ALA A 206 7.13 -15.48 -6.89
C ALA A 206 6.10 -15.78 -8.00
N GLN A 207 6.46 -16.64 -8.96
CA GLN A 207 5.54 -17.10 -10.02
C GLN A 207 4.37 -17.88 -9.44
N ALA A 208 4.62 -18.84 -8.56
CA ALA A 208 3.56 -19.60 -7.91
C ALA A 208 2.60 -18.69 -7.13
N MET A 209 3.14 -17.69 -6.41
CA MET A 209 2.33 -16.72 -5.68
C MET A 209 1.56 -15.77 -6.61
N ASN A 210 2.17 -15.34 -7.71
CA ASN A 210 1.49 -14.51 -8.73
C ASN A 210 0.34 -15.28 -9.39
N VAL A 211 0.55 -16.57 -9.71
CA VAL A 211 -0.48 -17.46 -10.27
C VAL A 211 -1.62 -17.65 -9.25
N LEU A 212 -1.29 -17.89 -7.98
CA LEU A 212 -2.29 -18.01 -6.92
C LEU A 212 -3.15 -16.73 -6.82
N SER A 213 -2.50 -15.56 -6.76
CA SER A 213 -3.19 -14.26 -6.72
C SER A 213 -4.08 -14.05 -7.94
N ALA A 214 -3.58 -14.40 -9.13
CA ALA A 214 -4.36 -14.27 -10.37
C ALA A 214 -5.58 -15.20 -10.39
N ASN A 215 -5.43 -16.46 -9.96
CA ASN A 215 -6.51 -17.45 -9.93
C ASN A 215 -7.61 -17.04 -8.94
N VAL A 216 -7.23 -16.57 -7.75
CA VAL A 216 -8.22 -16.09 -6.75
C VAL A 216 -8.96 -14.87 -7.28
N ARG A 217 -8.24 -13.89 -7.88
CA ARG A 217 -8.86 -12.72 -8.49
C ARG A 217 -9.84 -13.11 -9.60
N GLN A 218 -9.47 -14.04 -10.46
CA GLN A 218 -10.35 -14.55 -11.52
C GLN A 218 -11.60 -15.22 -10.94
N MET A 219 -11.44 -16.05 -9.90
CA MET A 219 -12.58 -16.70 -9.22
C MET A 219 -13.54 -15.66 -8.62
N LEU A 220 -13.01 -14.62 -7.95
CA LEU A 220 -13.81 -13.53 -7.40
C LEU A 220 -14.58 -12.76 -8.48
N SER A 221 -13.91 -12.48 -9.60
CA SER A 221 -14.54 -11.80 -10.75
C SER A 221 -15.66 -12.65 -11.35
N GLN A 222 -15.46 -13.95 -11.49
CA GLN A 222 -16.50 -14.86 -12.01
C GLN A 222 -17.70 -14.95 -11.06
N GLU A 223 -17.47 -15.02 -9.74
CA GLU A 223 -18.55 -15.08 -8.77
C GLU A 223 -19.32 -13.76 -8.70
N SER A 224 -18.62 -12.63 -8.78
CA SER A 224 -19.23 -11.31 -8.88
C SER A 224 -20.11 -11.17 -10.15
N GLN A 225 -19.64 -11.67 -11.30
CA GLN A 225 -20.41 -11.67 -12.54
C GLN A 225 -21.71 -12.49 -12.44
N LYS A 226 -21.63 -13.67 -11.81
CA LYS A 226 -22.84 -14.49 -11.60
C LYS A 226 -23.88 -13.80 -10.71
N LEU A 227 -23.40 -13.10 -9.65
CA LEU A 227 -24.31 -12.32 -8.81
C LEU A 227 -24.97 -11.18 -9.57
N ASP A 228 -24.22 -10.52 -10.47
CA ASP A 228 -24.77 -9.46 -11.33
C ASP A 228 -25.80 -10.00 -12.32
N GLU A 229 -25.55 -11.14 -12.95
CA GLU A 229 -26.51 -11.78 -13.85
C GLU A 229 -27.79 -12.11 -13.09
N LEU A 230 -27.66 -12.78 -11.92
CA LEU A 230 -28.82 -13.11 -11.08
C LEU A 230 -29.58 -11.85 -10.65
N ARG A 231 -28.88 -10.78 -10.29
CA ARG A 231 -29.49 -9.52 -9.90
C ARG A 231 -30.21 -8.86 -11.06
N ARG A 232 -29.61 -8.83 -12.27
CA ARG A 232 -30.27 -8.28 -13.47
C ARG A 232 -31.56 -9.00 -13.75
N ASP A 233 -31.57 -10.33 -13.69
CA ASP A 233 -32.79 -11.14 -13.93
C ASP A 233 -33.90 -10.87 -12.91
N LEU A 234 -33.52 -10.55 -11.66
CA LEU A 234 -34.47 -10.33 -10.56
C LEU A 234 -34.92 -8.86 -10.43
N GLN A 235 -34.08 -7.89 -10.82
CA GLN A 235 -34.36 -6.48 -10.59
C GLN A 235 -34.79 -5.71 -11.83
N HIS A 236 -34.53 -6.21 -13.01
CA HIS A 236 -34.81 -5.50 -14.26
C HIS A 236 -35.92 -6.14 -15.08
N ASP A 237 -36.64 -5.30 -15.82
CA ASP A 237 -37.58 -5.73 -16.85
C ASP A 237 -36.82 -6.37 -18.02
N ARG A 238 -37.20 -7.60 -18.38
CA ARG A 238 -36.49 -8.39 -19.40
C ARG A 238 -36.54 -7.80 -20.81
N VAL A 239 -37.56 -6.98 -21.10
CA VAL A 239 -37.74 -6.36 -22.41
C VAL A 239 -36.91 -5.11 -22.57
N THR A 240 -36.95 -4.22 -21.58
CA THR A 240 -36.42 -2.88 -21.70
C THR A 240 -35.09 -2.71 -20.96
N GLY A 241 -34.77 -3.57 -20.01
CA GLY A 241 -33.62 -3.44 -19.13
C GLY A 241 -33.80 -2.38 -18.03
N ALA A 242 -34.93 -1.68 -17.97
CA ALA A 242 -35.26 -0.77 -16.87
C ALA A 242 -35.52 -1.54 -15.56
N LEU A 243 -35.43 -0.87 -14.41
CA LEU A 243 -35.84 -1.49 -13.14
C LEU A 243 -37.29 -1.97 -13.20
N ASN A 244 -37.56 -3.11 -12.59
CA ASN A 244 -38.94 -3.54 -12.44
C ASN A 244 -39.67 -2.68 -11.38
N ARG A 245 -41.02 -2.75 -11.37
CA ARG A 245 -41.87 -1.93 -10.51
C ARG A 245 -41.49 -2.01 -9.03
N ASP A 246 -41.28 -3.23 -8.52
CA ASP A 246 -41.10 -3.46 -7.09
C ASP A 246 -39.80 -2.86 -6.60
N VAL A 247 -38.73 -3.05 -7.36
CA VAL A 247 -37.41 -2.44 -7.07
C VAL A 247 -37.46 -0.92 -7.17
N LEU A 248 -38.10 -0.39 -8.24
CA LEU A 248 -38.26 1.06 -8.40
C LEU A 248 -39.01 1.70 -7.23
N MET A 249 -40.15 1.08 -6.83
CA MET A 249 -40.95 1.57 -5.71
C MET A 249 -40.22 1.46 -4.38
N GLY A 250 -39.44 0.42 -4.19
CA GLY A 250 -38.55 0.27 -3.02
C GLY A 250 -37.48 1.39 -2.95
N ARG A 251 -36.83 1.66 -4.08
CA ARG A 251 -35.82 2.75 -4.16
C ARG A 251 -36.44 4.13 -3.95
N LEU A 252 -37.62 4.39 -4.52
CA LEU A 252 -38.35 5.64 -4.27
C LEU A 252 -38.67 5.82 -2.79
N ALA A 253 -39.22 4.78 -2.14
CA ALA A 253 -39.52 4.86 -0.72
C ALA A 253 -38.30 5.06 0.16
N SER A 254 -37.17 4.46 -0.21
CA SER A 254 -35.88 4.65 0.47
C SER A 254 -35.36 6.07 0.31
N LEU A 255 -35.37 6.61 -0.89
CA LEU A 255 -34.91 7.98 -1.17
C LEU A 255 -35.74 9.02 -0.38
N LEU A 256 -37.07 8.94 -0.45
CA LEU A 256 -37.96 9.85 0.26
C LEU A 256 -37.86 9.78 1.79
N GLY A 257 -37.39 8.67 2.35
CA GLY A 257 -37.22 8.48 3.80
C GLY A 257 -35.77 8.68 4.29
N SER A 258 -34.86 9.15 3.44
CA SER A 258 -33.45 9.34 3.80
C SER A 258 -33.08 10.80 3.95
N ASP A 259 -32.09 11.09 4.83
CA ASP A 259 -31.41 12.39 4.91
C ASP A 259 -30.35 12.55 3.80
N ASP A 260 -30.40 11.73 2.74
CA ASP A 260 -29.44 11.73 1.64
C ASP A 260 -29.67 12.95 0.71
N ALA A 261 -28.61 13.44 0.11
CA ALA A 261 -28.66 14.46 -0.92
C ALA A 261 -29.53 14.07 -2.13
N ARG A 262 -29.58 12.78 -2.47
CA ARG A 262 -30.40 12.23 -3.55
C ARG A 262 -31.92 12.21 -3.27
N ALA A 263 -32.30 12.50 -2.05
CA ALA A 263 -33.70 12.62 -1.66
C ALA A 263 -34.42 13.85 -2.25
N THR A 264 -33.74 14.67 -3.05
CA THR A 264 -34.29 15.84 -3.74
C THR A 264 -33.95 15.76 -5.22
N GLY A 265 -34.92 16.09 -6.10
CA GLY A 265 -34.70 16.06 -7.54
C GLY A 265 -35.99 16.16 -8.35
N LEU A 266 -35.91 15.75 -9.62
CA LEU A 266 -37.05 15.70 -10.54
C LEU A 266 -37.48 14.25 -10.82
N MET A 267 -38.78 14.02 -10.82
CA MET A 267 -39.40 12.80 -11.32
C MET A 267 -40.08 13.07 -12.66
N VAL A 268 -39.80 12.21 -13.63
CA VAL A 268 -40.39 12.25 -14.96
C VAL A 268 -41.13 10.95 -15.22
N MET A 269 -42.42 11.02 -15.40
CA MET A 269 -43.22 9.87 -15.81
C MET A 269 -43.55 9.98 -17.30
N VAL A 270 -43.28 8.91 -18.04
CA VAL A 270 -43.56 8.84 -19.49
C VAL A 270 -44.50 7.66 -19.76
N ARG A 271 -45.62 7.90 -20.40
CA ARG A 271 -46.58 6.91 -20.85
C ARG A 271 -46.60 6.77 -22.36
N VAL A 272 -46.38 5.56 -22.85
CA VAL A 272 -46.62 5.22 -24.26
C VAL A 272 -48.11 4.98 -24.47
N GLN A 273 -48.77 5.89 -25.16
CA GLN A 273 -50.23 5.81 -25.36
C GLN A 273 -50.60 4.68 -26.33
N ALA A 274 -51.75 4.07 -26.13
CA ALA A 274 -52.31 3.02 -26.98
C ALA A 274 -51.33 1.87 -27.33
N LEU A 275 -50.60 1.37 -26.34
CA LEU A 275 -49.53 0.34 -26.53
C LEU A 275 -50.09 -0.93 -27.23
N GLU A 276 -51.33 -1.32 -26.95
CA GLU A 276 -51.97 -2.46 -27.58
C GLU A 276 -52.11 -2.22 -29.11
N HIS A 277 -52.56 -1.04 -29.51
CA HIS A 277 -52.65 -0.66 -30.92
C HIS A 277 -51.26 -0.58 -31.59
N LEU A 278 -50.22 -0.15 -30.89
CA LEU A 278 -48.86 -0.18 -31.41
C LEU A 278 -48.35 -1.62 -31.61
N ASN A 279 -48.71 -2.55 -30.71
CA ASN A 279 -48.38 -3.96 -30.87
C ASN A 279 -49.10 -4.58 -32.10
N ASP A 280 -50.33 -4.15 -32.38
CA ASP A 280 -51.10 -4.61 -33.56
C ASP A 280 -50.50 -4.06 -34.86
N GLN A 281 -50.01 -2.80 -34.85
CA GLN A 281 -49.44 -2.17 -36.04
C GLN A 281 -47.99 -2.61 -36.33
N LEU A 282 -47.14 -2.67 -35.32
CA LEU A 282 -45.69 -2.90 -35.46
C LEU A 282 -45.29 -4.36 -35.21
N GLY A 283 -46.13 -5.12 -34.48
CA GLY A 283 -45.79 -6.40 -33.91
C GLY A 283 -44.96 -6.27 -32.61
N HIS A 284 -45.05 -7.28 -31.75
CA HIS A 284 -44.46 -7.27 -30.41
C HIS A 284 -42.95 -6.96 -30.43
N GLN A 285 -42.18 -7.52 -31.35
CA GLN A 285 -40.74 -7.34 -31.41
C GLN A 285 -40.32 -5.88 -31.71
N ALA A 286 -41.01 -5.21 -32.61
CA ALA A 286 -40.73 -3.81 -32.96
C ALA A 286 -41.21 -2.87 -31.84
N THR A 287 -42.33 -3.19 -31.17
CA THR A 287 -42.80 -2.46 -30.00
C THR A 287 -41.82 -2.60 -28.84
N ASP A 288 -41.28 -3.80 -28.57
CA ASP A 288 -40.26 -4.05 -27.56
C ASP A 288 -38.98 -3.25 -27.84
N GLN A 289 -38.59 -3.13 -29.12
CA GLN A 289 -37.46 -2.28 -29.53
C GLN A 289 -37.75 -0.79 -29.28
N LEU A 290 -38.97 -0.33 -29.54
CA LEU A 290 -39.42 1.03 -29.25
C LEU A 290 -39.32 1.35 -27.77
N LEU A 291 -39.82 0.46 -26.90
CA LEU A 291 -39.76 0.60 -25.45
C LEU A 291 -38.30 0.60 -24.94
N SER A 292 -37.46 -0.25 -25.50
CA SER A 292 -36.02 -0.27 -25.19
C SER A 292 -35.31 1.02 -25.63
N THR A 293 -35.74 1.58 -26.78
CA THR A 293 -35.20 2.87 -27.28
C THR A 293 -35.64 4.03 -26.38
N LEU A 294 -36.88 3.99 -25.85
CA LEU A 294 -37.33 4.98 -24.88
C LEU A 294 -36.49 4.94 -23.60
N VAL A 295 -36.25 3.78 -23.05
CA VAL A 295 -35.39 3.66 -21.84
C VAL A 295 -33.99 4.18 -22.10
N LYS A 296 -33.37 3.87 -23.24
CA LYS A 296 -32.04 4.38 -23.62
C LYS A 296 -32.04 5.90 -23.80
N ALA A 297 -33.10 6.48 -24.39
CA ALA A 297 -33.23 7.91 -24.56
C ALA A 297 -33.41 8.64 -23.23
N LEU A 298 -34.15 8.05 -22.29
CA LEU A 298 -34.30 8.58 -20.94
C LEU A 298 -32.98 8.45 -20.14
N ALA A 299 -32.25 7.35 -20.28
CA ALA A 299 -30.94 7.18 -19.64
C ALA A 299 -29.91 8.21 -20.11
N ALA A 300 -30.00 8.66 -21.36
CA ALA A 300 -29.10 9.70 -21.91
C ALA A 300 -29.37 11.10 -21.33
N LEU A 301 -30.42 11.30 -20.53
CA LEU A 301 -30.71 12.56 -19.84
C LEU A 301 -29.88 12.75 -18.56
N GLU A 302 -29.19 11.71 -18.13
CA GLU A 302 -28.27 11.78 -16.99
C GLU A 302 -27.15 12.81 -17.23
N THR A 303 -26.97 13.74 -16.28
CA THR A 303 -26.00 14.85 -16.41
C THR A 303 -24.85 14.79 -15.43
N SER A 304 -24.97 13.96 -14.38
CA SER A 304 -23.95 13.86 -13.33
C SER A 304 -23.62 12.39 -13.04
N ALA A 305 -22.55 12.16 -12.30
CA ALA A 305 -22.11 10.84 -11.87
C ALA A 305 -23.13 10.10 -10.96
N ASP A 306 -24.23 10.77 -10.61
CA ASP A 306 -25.30 10.19 -9.81
C ASP A 306 -26.33 9.54 -10.70
N GLU A 307 -26.54 8.24 -10.52
CA GLU A 307 -27.39 7.40 -11.35
C GLU A 307 -28.84 7.88 -11.43
N ALA A 308 -29.27 8.20 -12.64
CA ALA A 308 -30.69 8.29 -12.93
C ALA A 308 -31.35 6.91 -12.71
N LEU A 309 -32.42 6.87 -11.93
CA LEU A 309 -33.18 5.64 -11.70
C LEU A 309 -34.32 5.54 -12.69
N ILE A 310 -34.24 4.58 -13.62
CA ILE A 310 -35.28 4.36 -14.62
C ILE A 310 -35.96 3.02 -14.32
N GLY A 311 -37.27 3.04 -14.18
CA GLY A 311 -38.04 1.83 -13.96
C GLY A 311 -39.31 1.79 -14.79
N ARG A 312 -39.77 0.58 -15.07
CA ARG A 312 -41.05 0.30 -15.72
C ARG A 312 -42.11 0.01 -14.67
N LEU A 313 -43.15 0.85 -14.59
CA LEU A 313 -44.23 0.69 -13.61
C LEU A 313 -45.27 -0.34 -14.05
N ASN A 314 -45.59 -0.36 -15.34
CA ASN A 314 -46.48 -1.29 -15.98
C ASN A 314 -46.13 -1.45 -17.46
N GLY A 315 -46.99 -1.99 -18.28
CA GLY A 315 -46.75 -2.22 -19.70
C GLY A 315 -46.31 -0.96 -20.47
N SER A 316 -46.93 0.21 -20.18
CA SER A 316 -46.78 1.46 -20.92
C SER A 316 -46.07 2.57 -20.17
N ASP A 317 -45.95 2.49 -18.83
CA ASP A 317 -45.50 3.61 -17.99
C ASP A 317 -44.09 3.40 -17.48
N PHE A 318 -43.26 4.43 -17.68
CA PHE A 318 -41.88 4.49 -17.27
C PHE A 318 -41.67 5.69 -16.32
N LEU A 319 -40.96 5.47 -15.25
CA LEU A 319 -40.58 6.51 -14.30
C LEU A 319 -39.07 6.69 -14.31
N LEU A 320 -38.64 7.93 -14.56
CA LEU A 320 -37.27 8.37 -14.43
C LEU A 320 -37.18 9.27 -13.20
N MET A 321 -36.23 8.99 -12.33
CA MET A 321 -35.85 9.86 -11.23
C MET A 321 -34.48 10.45 -11.51
N LEU A 322 -34.37 11.77 -11.41
CA LEU A 322 -33.14 12.55 -11.60
C LEU A 322 -32.80 13.21 -10.25
N PRO A 323 -32.01 12.56 -9.39
CA PRO A 323 -31.54 13.15 -8.16
C PRO A 323 -30.70 14.41 -8.47
N LEU A 324 -30.75 15.38 -7.56
CA LEU A 324 -30.00 16.65 -7.62
C LEU A 324 -30.36 17.58 -8.79
N GLU A 325 -31.26 17.19 -9.71
CA GLU A 325 -31.78 18.06 -10.75
C GLU A 325 -32.99 18.83 -10.21
N GLU A 326 -32.87 20.13 -10.00
CA GLU A 326 -33.92 20.94 -9.36
C GLU A 326 -34.65 21.85 -10.36
N GLN A 327 -34.12 22.04 -11.57
CA GLN A 327 -34.70 22.99 -12.53
C GLN A 327 -35.30 22.31 -13.73
N PRO A 328 -36.64 22.27 -13.84
CA PRO A 328 -37.31 21.72 -15.02
C PRO A 328 -36.90 22.39 -16.33
N ASP A 329 -36.57 23.69 -16.32
CA ASP A 329 -36.20 24.46 -17.48
C ASP A 329 -34.91 23.96 -18.17
N SER A 330 -33.98 23.38 -17.42
CA SER A 330 -32.76 22.76 -17.95
C SER A 330 -33.02 21.40 -18.57
N LEU A 331 -33.97 20.66 -18.01
CA LEU A 331 -34.36 19.30 -18.42
C LEU A 331 -35.26 19.31 -19.65
N LEU A 332 -36.21 20.26 -19.76
CA LEU A 332 -37.25 20.31 -20.81
C LEU A 332 -36.71 20.18 -22.23
N PRO A 333 -35.71 20.97 -22.67
CA PRO A 333 -35.19 20.87 -24.04
C PRO A 333 -34.55 19.52 -24.34
N ARG A 334 -33.84 18.96 -23.39
CA ARG A 334 -33.16 17.64 -23.48
C ARG A 334 -34.19 16.52 -23.55
N LEU A 335 -35.18 16.57 -22.69
CA LEU A 335 -36.28 15.61 -22.65
C LEU A 335 -37.09 15.64 -23.94
N GLN A 336 -37.44 16.85 -24.46
CA GLN A 336 -38.12 17.00 -25.74
C GLN A 336 -37.34 16.36 -26.89
N GLN A 337 -36.03 16.59 -26.94
CA GLN A 337 -35.15 15.99 -27.95
C GLN A 337 -35.09 14.46 -27.82
N ALA A 338 -34.98 13.94 -26.60
CA ALA A 338 -34.99 12.50 -26.34
C ALA A 338 -36.29 11.83 -26.79
N LEU A 339 -37.44 12.41 -26.40
CA LEU A 339 -38.75 11.90 -26.80
C LEU A 339 -38.98 11.99 -28.31
N ALA A 340 -38.54 13.06 -28.96
CA ALA A 340 -38.62 13.20 -30.44
C ALA A 340 -37.81 12.09 -31.13
N THR A 341 -36.65 11.71 -30.60
CA THR A 341 -35.85 10.60 -31.15
C THR A 341 -36.62 9.29 -31.10
N VAL A 342 -37.37 9.04 -30.02
CA VAL A 342 -38.17 7.85 -29.85
C VAL A 342 -39.32 7.81 -30.85
N THR A 343 -40.10 8.89 -30.98
CA THR A 343 -41.24 8.95 -31.92
C THR A 343 -40.76 8.82 -33.37
N THR A 344 -39.59 9.37 -33.74
CA THR A 344 -39.05 9.22 -35.08
C THR A 344 -38.43 7.85 -35.37
N SER A 345 -38.14 7.04 -34.35
CA SER A 345 -37.57 5.69 -34.52
C SER A 345 -38.57 4.68 -35.13
N ALA A 346 -39.86 4.96 -35.06
CA ALA A 346 -40.92 4.11 -35.63
C ALA A 346 -41.86 4.93 -36.57
N PRO A 347 -41.39 5.40 -37.72
CA PRO A 347 -42.14 6.33 -38.61
C PRO A 347 -43.38 5.71 -39.23
N GLN A 348 -43.54 4.38 -39.16
CA GLN A 348 -44.68 3.64 -39.68
C GLN A 348 -45.86 3.59 -38.71
N ALA A 349 -45.73 4.09 -37.48
CA ALA A 349 -46.76 4.10 -36.47
C ALA A 349 -46.94 5.49 -35.84
N ASP A 350 -48.18 5.78 -35.39
CA ASP A 350 -48.46 7.02 -34.64
C ASP A 350 -48.08 6.87 -33.17
N VAL A 351 -46.77 7.01 -32.87
CA VAL A 351 -46.25 6.91 -31.50
C VAL A 351 -46.56 8.20 -30.76
N ARG A 352 -47.36 8.10 -29.70
CA ARG A 352 -47.71 9.22 -28.80
C ARG A 352 -47.19 8.97 -27.40
N LEU A 353 -46.48 9.99 -26.88
CA LEU A 353 -45.89 9.96 -25.56
C LEU A 353 -46.48 11.09 -24.70
N ALA A 354 -47.15 10.73 -23.60
CA ALA A 354 -47.53 11.68 -22.57
C ALA A 354 -46.48 11.68 -21.46
N THR A 355 -46.10 12.88 -21.00
CA THR A 355 -45.03 13.02 -20.03
C THR A 355 -45.41 13.98 -18.92
N ALA A 356 -45.18 13.61 -17.66
CA ALA A 356 -45.33 14.47 -16.49
C ALA A 356 -44.00 14.69 -15.79
N ILE A 357 -43.75 15.92 -15.32
CA ILE A 357 -42.56 16.28 -14.53
C ILE A 357 -43.01 16.86 -13.20
N VAL A 358 -42.52 16.32 -12.07
CA VAL A 358 -42.79 16.77 -10.71
C VAL A 358 -41.50 16.79 -9.92
N ALA A 359 -41.25 17.84 -9.14
CA ALA A 359 -40.15 17.87 -8.19
C ALA A 359 -40.48 17.03 -6.94
N TYR A 360 -39.49 16.29 -6.41
CA TYR A 360 -39.63 15.53 -5.16
C TYR A 360 -38.58 15.96 -4.13
N HIS A 361 -38.90 15.78 -2.85
CA HIS A 361 -38.04 16.10 -1.70
C HIS A 361 -38.12 14.99 -0.66
N SER A 362 -37.17 14.96 0.27
CA SER A 362 -37.07 13.94 1.33
C SER A 362 -38.31 13.81 2.23
N ASP A 363 -39.09 14.89 2.36
CA ASP A 363 -40.26 14.91 3.21
C ASP A 363 -41.56 14.49 2.50
N ASP A 364 -41.47 14.12 1.21
CA ASP A 364 -42.63 13.74 0.43
C ASP A 364 -43.12 12.33 0.76
N GLU A 365 -44.42 12.19 0.91
CA GLU A 365 -45.04 10.88 0.96
C GLU A 365 -45.21 10.29 -0.45
N ARG A 366 -44.81 9.04 -0.63
CA ARG A 366 -44.86 8.34 -1.93
C ARG A 366 -46.23 8.38 -2.60
N GLY A 367 -47.30 8.15 -1.85
CA GLY A 367 -48.67 8.10 -2.39
C GLY A 367 -49.09 9.41 -3.05
N PRO A 368 -49.13 10.53 -2.31
CA PRO A 368 -49.43 11.87 -2.85
C PRO A 368 -48.54 12.29 -4.01
N LEU A 369 -47.23 11.97 -3.97
CA LEU A 369 -46.30 12.31 -5.03
C LEU A 369 -46.63 11.60 -6.34
N LEU A 370 -46.93 10.28 -6.31
CA LEU A 370 -47.34 9.51 -7.46
C LEU A 370 -48.71 9.96 -7.98
N ALA A 371 -49.67 10.30 -7.10
CA ALA A 371 -50.96 10.86 -7.50
C ALA A 371 -50.78 12.20 -8.26
N THR A 372 -49.88 13.09 -7.79
CA THR A 372 -49.57 14.33 -8.51
C THR A 372 -48.96 14.07 -9.89
N LEU A 373 -48.11 13.05 -10.03
CA LEU A 373 -47.58 12.63 -11.33
C LEU A 373 -48.67 12.07 -12.25
N ASP A 374 -49.58 11.26 -11.74
CA ASP A 374 -50.69 10.70 -12.53
C ASP A 374 -51.65 11.80 -12.99
N ASP A 375 -51.98 12.78 -12.14
CA ASP A 375 -52.82 13.94 -12.51
C ASP A 375 -52.17 14.80 -13.61
N ALA A 376 -50.86 15.06 -13.50
CA ALA A 376 -50.13 15.78 -14.54
C ALA A 376 -50.02 14.96 -15.84
N LEU A 377 -49.89 13.64 -15.74
CA LEU A 377 -49.86 12.74 -16.89
C LEU A 377 -51.19 12.73 -17.63
N ALA A 378 -52.31 12.69 -16.91
CA ALA A 378 -53.65 12.77 -17.51
C ALA A 378 -53.89 14.10 -18.26
N GLU A 379 -53.34 15.22 -17.76
CA GLU A 379 -53.33 16.49 -18.46
C GLU A 379 -52.50 16.40 -19.78
N ALA A 380 -51.31 15.83 -19.73
CA ALA A 380 -50.47 15.62 -20.90
C ALA A 380 -51.13 14.70 -21.96
N GLU A 381 -51.91 13.66 -21.53
CA GLU A 381 -52.66 12.77 -22.44
C GLU A 381 -53.73 13.48 -23.24
N SER A 382 -54.32 14.54 -22.73
CA SER A 382 -55.34 15.32 -23.42
C SER A 382 -54.77 16.21 -24.57
N GLY A 383 -53.43 16.33 -24.65
CA GLY A 383 -52.75 17.11 -25.67
C GLY A 383 -52.79 16.47 -27.05
N SER A 384 -52.76 17.29 -28.13
CA SER A 384 -52.85 16.88 -29.53
C SER A 384 -51.50 16.57 -30.19
N SER A 385 -50.39 16.81 -29.55
CA SER A 385 -49.03 16.58 -30.10
C SER A 385 -48.59 15.12 -29.89
N SER A 386 -47.61 14.67 -30.69
CA SER A 386 -46.97 13.35 -30.48
C SER A 386 -46.19 13.25 -29.20
N THR A 387 -45.77 14.39 -28.66
CA THR A 387 -45.11 14.49 -27.34
C THR A 387 -45.71 15.67 -26.57
N ASN A 388 -46.41 15.35 -25.48
CA ASN A 388 -47.01 16.35 -24.60
C ASN A 388 -46.35 16.26 -23.24
N ILE A 389 -45.96 17.42 -22.68
CA ILE A 389 -45.29 17.49 -21.39
C ILE A 389 -46.10 18.42 -20.47
N ALA A 390 -46.53 17.87 -19.33
CA ALA A 390 -47.14 18.64 -18.26
C ALA A 390 -46.13 18.80 -17.12
N LEU A 391 -46.02 20.02 -16.59
CA LEU A 391 -45.11 20.37 -15.50
C LEU A 391 -45.94 20.79 -14.28
N ARG A 392 -45.69 20.17 -13.15
CA ARG A 392 -46.22 20.63 -11.86
C ARG A 392 -45.06 21.22 -11.04
N GLN A 393 -45.00 22.52 -10.94
CA GLN A 393 -44.08 23.21 -10.04
C GLN A 393 -44.72 23.28 -8.64
N ARG A 394 -43.93 22.97 -7.64
CA ARG A 394 -44.31 23.14 -6.24
C ARG A 394 -44.06 24.60 -5.84
N GLU A 395 -45.06 25.27 -5.24
CA GLU A 395 -44.92 26.63 -4.68
C GLU A 395 -44.13 26.65 -3.36
N GLN A 396 -43.07 25.87 -3.21
CA GLN A 396 -42.18 26.03 -2.06
C GLN A 396 -41.03 26.96 -2.45
N GLY A 397 -41.00 28.15 -1.85
CA GLY A 397 -39.95 29.15 -2.05
C GLY A 397 -38.58 28.54 -1.69
N SER A 398 -37.61 28.68 -2.57
CA SER A 398 -36.20 28.43 -2.27
C SER A 398 -35.81 29.19 -1.00
N LEU A 399 -35.02 28.57 -0.10
CA LEU A 399 -34.55 29.23 1.15
C LEU A 399 -33.86 30.59 0.90
N PHE A 400 -33.26 30.76 -0.28
CA PHE A 400 -32.59 31.98 -0.69
C PHE A 400 -33.01 32.34 -2.13
N GLY A 401 -33.11 33.64 -2.40
CA GLY A 401 -33.67 34.17 -3.65
C GLY A 401 -32.76 34.00 -4.88
N ASN A 402 -31.47 33.78 -4.72
CA ASN A 402 -30.52 33.65 -5.83
C ASN A 402 -29.24 32.85 -5.47
N HIS A 403 -28.48 32.49 -6.46
CA HIS A 403 -27.25 31.70 -6.34
C HIS A 403 -26.18 32.36 -5.46
N ASN A 404 -26.06 33.68 -5.48
CA ASN A 404 -25.06 34.38 -4.65
C ASN A 404 -25.42 34.34 -3.17
N GLU A 405 -26.70 34.45 -2.83
CA GLU A 405 -27.19 34.29 -1.46
C GLU A 405 -26.95 32.88 -0.94
N TRP A 406 -27.26 31.84 -1.75
CA TRP A 406 -26.95 30.45 -1.45
C TRP A 406 -25.46 30.23 -1.17
N ARG A 407 -24.60 30.69 -2.12
CA ARG A 407 -23.16 30.53 -1.99
C ARG A 407 -22.61 31.19 -0.73
N THR A 408 -23.07 32.43 -0.45
CA THR A 408 -22.64 33.17 0.74
C THR A 408 -23.09 32.47 2.02
N ALA A 409 -24.36 32.07 2.10
CA ALA A 409 -24.92 31.37 3.26
C ALA A 409 -24.19 30.05 3.54
N LEU A 410 -23.93 29.25 2.49
CA LEU A 410 -23.20 27.98 2.62
C LEU A 410 -21.76 28.20 3.08
N THR A 411 -21.05 29.19 2.49
CA THR A 411 -19.67 29.48 2.91
C THR A 411 -19.60 29.85 4.38
N VAL A 412 -20.48 30.72 4.84
CA VAL A 412 -20.57 31.13 6.25
C VAL A 412 -20.94 29.96 7.16
N ALA A 413 -21.94 29.15 6.79
CA ALA A 413 -22.36 27.99 7.56
C ALA A 413 -21.27 26.91 7.69
N ILE A 414 -20.50 26.66 6.62
CA ILE A 414 -19.36 25.75 6.63
C ILE A 414 -18.24 26.28 7.52
N GLU A 415 -17.94 27.59 7.49
CA GLU A 415 -16.94 28.23 8.35
C GLU A 415 -17.33 28.22 9.83
N GLN A 416 -18.61 28.40 10.12
CA GLN A 416 -19.15 28.31 11.49
C GLN A 416 -19.11 26.89 12.04
N GLY A 417 -19.11 25.90 11.15
CA GLY A 417 -18.99 24.48 11.40
C GLY A 417 -20.33 23.73 11.44
N PRO A 418 -20.36 22.51 10.86
CA PRO A 418 -21.55 21.67 10.85
C PRO A 418 -21.89 21.14 12.24
N GLN A 419 -23.17 20.79 12.44
CA GLN A 419 -23.61 19.89 13.49
C GLN A 419 -23.63 18.47 12.91
N LEU A 420 -23.31 17.46 13.73
CA LEU A 420 -23.40 16.05 13.34
C LEU A 420 -24.62 15.41 14.01
N ALA A 421 -25.44 14.72 13.24
CA ALA A 421 -26.41 13.77 13.76
C ALA A 421 -25.72 12.42 13.99
N TYR A 422 -26.26 11.55 14.87
CA TYR A 422 -25.62 10.28 15.23
C TYR A 422 -26.60 9.14 15.02
N PHE A 423 -26.30 8.25 14.08
CA PHE A 423 -27.05 7.04 13.81
C PHE A 423 -26.18 5.82 14.12
N PRO A 424 -26.61 4.93 15.02
CA PRO A 424 -25.79 3.78 15.38
C PRO A 424 -25.79 2.73 14.26
N VAL A 425 -24.61 2.17 13.99
CA VAL A 425 -24.44 0.92 13.27
C VAL A 425 -24.24 -0.17 14.30
N ILE A 426 -25.14 -1.16 14.37
CA ILE A 426 -25.10 -2.21 15.38
C ILE A 426 -24.83 -3.58 14.74
N ASP A 427 -24.22 -4.46 15.52
CA ASP A 427 -24.06 -5.88 15.18
C ASP A 427 -25.26 -6.73 15.65
N ALA A 428 -25.19 -8.04 15.39
CA ALA A 428 -26.22 -9.01 15.79
C ALA A 428 -26.40 -9.13 17.33
N GLN A 429 -25.43 -8.68 18.12
CA GLN A 429 -25.44 -8.62 19.57
C GLN A 429 -25.88 -7.26 20.12
N ASN A 430 -26.38 -6.38 19.26
CA ASN A 430 -26.78 -4.99 19.57
C ASN A 430 -25.63 -4.12 20.11
N GLN A 431 -24.36 -4.47 19.75
CA GLN A 431 -23.20 -3.67 20.07
C GLN A 431 -22.95 -2.64 18.97
N VAL A 432 -22.62 -1.41 19.35
CA VAL A 432 -22.34 -0.34 18.39
C VAL A 432 -20.95 -0.57 17.76
N LEU A 433 -20.90 -0.75 16.45
CA LEU A 433 -19.69 -0.83 15.66
C LEU A 433 -19.07 0.56 15.45
N HIS A 434 -19.89 1.51 15.00
CA HIS A 434 -19.57 2.93 14.85
C HIS A 434 -20.86 3.75 14.73
N TYR A 435 -20.75 5.06 14.70
CA TYR A 435 -21.86 5.97 14.44
C TYR A 435 -21.70 6.58 13.06
N GLU A 436 -22.73 6.53 12.24
CA GLU A 436 -22.85 7.37 11.05
C GLU A 436 -23.18 8.80 11.48
N CYS A 437 -22.50 9.77 10.86
CA CYS A 437 -22.59 11.14 11.30
C CYS A 437 -22.89 12.10 10.13
N PRO A 438 -24.12 12.08 9.55
CA PRO A 438 -24.49 13.04 8.53
C PRO A 438 -24.43 14.48 9.06
N ALA A 439 -23.93 15.36 8.20
CA ALA A 439 -23.78 16.77 8.52
C ALA A 439 -25.12 17.53 8.43
N ARG A 440 -25.31 18.48 9.31
CA ARG A 440 -26.36 19.49 9.23
C ARG A 440 -25.72 20.87 9.22
N LEU A 441 -26.24 21.78 8.39
CA LEU A 441 -25.80 23.17 8.31
C LEU A 441 -26.93 24.10 8.81
N GLU A 442 -26.56 25.15 9.53
CA GLU A 442 -27.50 26.17 9.92
C GLU A 442 -27.70 27.16 8.78
N LEU A 443 -28.86 27.09 8.12
CA LEU A 443 -29.24 27.94 7.00
C LEU A 443 -30.58 28.60 7.31
N ALA A 444 -30.70 29.89 7.07
CA ALA A 444 -31.91 30.68 7.39
C ALA A 444 -32.40 30.51 8.84
N ASN A 445 -31.47 30.45 9.82
CA ASN A 445 -31.70 30.23 11.25
C ASN A 445 -32.34 28.89 11.62
N ALA A 446 -32.18 27.86 10.79
CA ALA A 446 -32.62 26.51 11.07
C ALA A 446 -31.57 25.49 10.63
N TRP A 447 -31.46 24.38 11.39
CA TRP A 447 -30.57 23.26 11.02
C TRP A 447 -31.21 22.48 9.89
N GLN A 448 -30.52 22.47 8.72
CA GLN A 448 -30.97 21.81 7.52
C GLN A 448 -30.24 20.49 7.32
N THR A 449 -30.93 19.51 6.74
CA THR A 449 -30.38 18.20 6.39
C THR A 449 -29.55 18.27 5.10
N ALA A 450 -28.69 17.25 4.88
CA ALA A 450 -27.82 17.16 3.72
C ALA A 450 -28.60 17.21 2.39
N GLY A 451 -29.76 16.57 2.32
CA GLY A 451 -30.63 16.56 1.13
C GLY A 451 -30.95 17.94 0.57
N LEU A 452 -31.06 18.95 1.45
CA LEU A 452 -31.37 20.32 1.02
C LEU A 452 -30.15 21.09 0.52
N PHE A 453 -29.00 20.94 1.14
CA PHE A 453 -27.85 21.82 0.85
C PHE A 453 -26.75 21.20 -0.01
N ILE A 454 -26.61 19.86 -0.05
CA ILE A 454 -25.57 19.19 -0.85
C ILE A 454 -25.67 19.53 -2.34
N PRO A 455 -26.87 19.59 -2.98
CA PRO A 455 -26.96 20.00 -4.38
C PRO A 455 -26.31 21.35 -4.66
N TRP A 456 -26.47 22.29 -3.74
CA TRP A 456 -25.87 23.63 -3.80
C TRP A 456 -24.36 23.61 -3.47
N VAL A 457 -23.95 22.80 -2.51
CA VAL A 457 -22.52 22.58 -2.19
C VAL A 457 -21.78 22.06 -3.41
N THR A 458 -22.33 21.04 -4.09
CA THR A 458 -21.77 20.47 -5.32
C THR A 458 -21.75 21.50 -6.46
N ARG A 459 -22.84 22.25 -6.65
CA ARG A 459 -22.91 23.28 -7.67
C ARG A 459 -21.84 24.37 -7.52
N PHE A 460 -21.46 24.69 -6.27
CA PHE A 460 -20.44 25.70 -5.99
C PHE A 460 -19.06 25.14 -5.74
N ALA A 461 -18.86 23.83 -5.89
CA ALA A 461 -17.63 23.11 -5.65
C ALA A 461 -17.07 23.35 -4.22
N LEU A 462 -17.96 23.33 -3.21
CA LEU A 462 -17.65 23.54 -1.80
C LEU A 462 -17.44 22.22 -1.03
N GLU A 463 -17.56 21.05 -1.65
CA GLU A 463 -17.47 19.73 -1.02
C GLU A 463 -16.17 19.57 -0.21
N PRO A 464 -14.97 19.91 -0.73
CA PRO A 464 -13.75 19.74 0.07
C PRO A 464 -13.71 20.60 1.34
N ALA A 465 -14.35 21.78 1.30
CA ALA A 465 -14.45 22.65 2.46
C ALA A 465 -15.40 22.07 3.51
N LEU A 466 -16.56 21.58 3.07
CA LEU A 466 -17.55 20.92 3.91
C LEU A 466 -16.97 19.65 4.56
N ASP A 467 -16.39 18.74 3.76
CA ASP A 467 -15.82 17.48 4.26
C ASP A 467 -14.72 17.75 5.30
N MET A 468 -13.87 18.75 5.07
CA MET A 468 -12.85 19.14 6.04
C MET A 468 -13.46 19.69 7.34
N ALA A 469 -14.55 20.47 7.26
CA ALA A 469 -15.26 20.96 8.43
C ALA A 469 -15.92 19.82 9.22
N VAL A 470 -16.51 18.84 8.54
CA VAL A 470 -17.08 17.62 9.13
C VAL A 470 -16.00 16.81 9.86
N VAL A 471 -14.85 16.57 9.24
CA VAL A 471 -13.74 15.84 9.87
C VAL A 471 -13.25 16.56 11.13
N LYS A 472 -13.08 17.89 11.09
CA LYS A 472 -12.69 18.66 12.27
C LYS A 472 -13.71 18.54 13.39
N LYS A 473 -15.01 18.58 13.05
CA LYS A 473 -16.08 18.40 14.02
C LYS A 473 -16.10 17.00 14.63
N ALA A 474 -15.89 15.96 13.80
CA ALA A 474 -15.80 14.57 14.24
C ALA A 474 -14.61 14.36 15.20
N LEU A 475 -13.44 14.93 14.91
CA LEU A 475 -12.30 14.89 15.82
C LEU A 475 -12.60 15.53 17.17
N GLY A 476 -13.21 16.72 17.19
CA GLY A 476 -13.62 17.38 18.44
C GLY A 476 -14.63 16.56 19.25
N GLN A 477 -15.51 15.81 18.57
CA GLN A 477 -16.45 14.90 19.24
C GLN A 477 -15.75 13.67 19.83
N LEU A 478 -14.76 13.12 19.11
CA LEU A 478 -13.94 11.99 19.60
C LEU A 478 -13.04 12.39 20.77
N GLU A 479 -12.63 13.67 20.88
CA GLU A 479 -11.94 14.19 22.08
C GLU A 479 -12.84 14.11 23.31
N ALA A 480 -14.15 14.42 23.13
CA ALA A 480 -15.12 14.35 24.21
C ALA A 480 -15.58 12.91 24.52
N ASN A 481 -15.55 12.00 23.52
CA ASN A 481 -16.02 10.62 23.61
C ASN A 481 -15.03 9.66 22.97
N PRO A 482 -13.88 9.37 23.62
CA PRO A 482 -12.77 8.65 22.99
C PRO A 482 -13.05 7.16 22.73
N ASP A 483 -14.09 6.58 23.31
CA ASP A 483 -14.47 5.18 23.08
C ASP A 483 -15.33 4.97 21.83
N GLN A 484 -15.87 6.06 21.27
CA GLN A 484 -16.70 5.99 20.08
C GLN A 484 -15.84 5.83 18.81
N ARG A 485 -16.48 5.30 17.76
CA ARG A 485 -15.99 5.37 16.38
C ARG A 485 -16.98 6.15 15.56
N ILE A 486 -16.51 6.98 14.65
CA ILE A 486 -17.33 7.88 13.83
C ILE A 486 -17.10 7.61 12.36
N GLY A 487 -18.18 7.35 11.62
CA GLY A 487 -18.25 7.33 10.18
C GLY A 487 -18.37 8.75 9.63
N VAL A 488 -17.55 9.08 8.65
CA VAL A 488 -17.54 10.37 7.95
C VAL A 488 -17.57 10.12 6.45
N ASN A 489 -18.62 10.61 5.81
CA ASN A 489 -18.76 10.55 4.36
C ASN A 489 -17.79 11.53 3.70
N LEU A 490 -17.12 11.07 2.65
CA LEU A 490 -16.25 11.88 1.80
C LEU A 490 -16.80 11.93 0.38
N SER A 491 -16.91 13.12 -0.16
CA SER A 491 -17.30 13.33 -1.54
C SER A 491 -16.22 12.86 -2.53
N ILE A 492 -16.64 12.47 -3.73
CA ILE A 492 -15.71 12.12 -4.83
C ILE A 492 -14.82 13.33 -5.18
N ALA A 493 -15.35 14.54 -5.10
CA ALA A 493 -14.60 15.77 -5.33
C ALA A 493 -13.44 15.93 -4.34
N SER A 494 -13.67 15.65 -3.06
CA SER A 494 -12.64 15.68 -2.02
C SER A 494 -11.57 14.61 -2.22
N ILE A 495 -11.97 13.39 -2.55
CA ILE A 495 -11.05 12.27 -2.79
C ILE A 495 -10.12 12.56 -3.98
N ASN A 496 -10.64 13.21 -5.03
CA ASN A 496 -9.88 13.59 -6.22
C ASN A 496 -9.04 14.86 -6.03
N ASN A 497 -9.19 15.57 -4.89
CA ASN A 497 -8.45 16.78 -4.59
C ASN A 497 -7.17 16.47 -3.80
N ALA A 498 -6.01 16.55 -4.45
CA ALA A 498 -4.71 16.25 -3.83
C ALA A 498 -4.36 17.19 -2.66
N GLN A 499 -4.83 18.45 -2.70
CA GLN A 499 -4.63 19.40 -1.61
C GLN A 499 -5.44 18.97 -0.37
N PHE A 500 -6.70 18.63 -0.55
CA PHE A 500 -7.57 18.11 0.51
C PHE A 500 -6.94 16.87 1.18
N VAL A 501 -6.49 15.89 0.40
CA VAL A 501 -5.85 14.67 0.92
C VAL A 501 -4.61 15.00 1.75
N THR A 502 -3.80 15.97 1.29
CA THR A 502 -2.59 16.40 2.01
C THR A 502 -2.93 17.09 3.32
N GLU A 503 -3.90 18.02 3.31
CA GLU A 503 -4.36 18.74 4.51
C GLU A 503 -5.01 17.80 5.51
N LEU A 504 -5.84 16.87 5.05
CA LEU A 504 -6.46 15.83 5.87
C LEU A 504 -5.40 14.97 6.56
N ARG A 505 -4.40 14.49 5.82
CA ARG A 505 -3.31 13.71 6.41
C ARG A 505 -2.57 14.49 7.48
N LEU A 506 -2.18 15.75 7.21
CA LEU A 506 -1.48 16.60 8.17
C LEU A 506 -2.31 16.89 9.43
N LEU A 507 -3.63 17.01 9.29
CA LEU A 507 -4.56 17.17 10.41
C LEU A 507 -4.56 15.91 11.29
N LEU A 508 -4.68 14.74 10.69
CA LEU A 508 -4.78 13.46 11.39
C LEU A 508 -3.45 13.00 12.02
N GLU A 509 -2.31 13.32 11.40
CA GLU A 509 -0.97 13.06 11.96
C GLU A 509 -0.74 13.74 13.32
N LYS A 510 -1.44 14.84 13.59
CA LYS A 510 -1.37 15.54 14.90
C LYS A 510 -2.10 14.80 16.01
N GLN A 511 -3.08 13.95 15.67
CA GLN A 511 -3.95 13.27 16.63
C GLN A 511 -4.15 11.79 16.23
N PRO A 512 -3.09 10.96 16.18
CA PRO A 512 -3.16 9.60 15.64
C PRO A 512 -4.09 8.67 16.46
N ALA A 513 -4.24 8.90 17.75
CA ALA A 513 -5.16 8.13 18.58
C ALA A 513 -6.63 8.34 18.17
N LEU A 514 -7.02 9.56 17.84
CA LEU A 514 -8.37 9.89 17.36
C LEU A 514 -8.56 9.48 15.90
N ALA A 515 -7.52 9.65 15.06
CA ALA A 515 -7.53 9.21 13.67
C ALA A 515 -7.89 7.72 13.53
N SER A 516 -7.42 6.87 14.45
CA SER A 516 -7.73 5.43 14.46
C SER A 516 -9.20 5.10 14.78
N LYS A 517 -9.98 6.09 15.21
CA LYS A 517 -11.42 5.97 15.49
C LYS A 517 -12.31 6.47 14.36
N LEU A 518 -11.70 7.06 13.32
CA LEU A 518 -12.43 7.52 12.14
C LEU A 518 -12.58 6.41 11.10
N CYS A 519 -13.80 6.30 10.57
CA CYS A 519 -14.17 5.47 9.46
C CYS A 519 -14.57 6.39 8.30
N PHE A 520 -13.82 6.41 7.21
CA PHE A 520 -14.15 7.20 6.04
C PHE A 520 -15.02 6.40 5.08
N GLU A 521 -16.15 6.94 4.69
CA GLU A 521 -17.12 6.32 3.79
C GLU A 521 -17.11 7.04 2.45
N VAL A 522 -17.11 6.26 1.38
CA VAL A 522 -17.10 6.79 0.01
C VAL A 522 -18.22 6.13 -0.79
N PRO A 523 -18.91 6.88 -1.68
CA PRO A 523 -20.01 6.34 -2.45
C PRO A 523 -19.53 5.29 -3.46
N ALA A 524 -20.39 4.28 -3.75
CA ALA A 524 -20.11 3.21 -4.70
C ALA A 524 -19.97 3.69 -6.16
N THR A 525 -20.42 4.89 -6.48
CA THR A 525 -20.39 5.50 -7.83
C THR A 525 -18.99 5.91 -8.31
N LEU A 526 -17.94 5.20 -7.84
CA LEU A 526 -16.55 5.49 -8.20
C LEU A 526 -16.26 5.17 -9.67
N THR A 527 -15.66 6.14 -10.37
CA THR A 527 -15.07 5.93 -11.69
C THR A 527 -13.68 5.28 -11.59
N ALA A 528 -13.12 4.79 -12.70
CA ALA A 528 -11.76 4.25 -12.72
C ALA A 528 -10.71 5.26 -12.22
N HIS A 529 -10.89 6.57 -12.51
CA HIS A 529 -10.03 7.64 -12.01
C HIS A 529 -10.16 7.80 -10.48
N SER A 530 -11.36 7.85 -9.97
CA SER A 530 -11.64 8.00 -8.54
C SER A 530 -11.16 6.79 -7.71
N ILE A 531 -11.18 5.58 -8.29
CA ILE A 531 -10.58 4.38 -7.67
C ILE A 531 -9.06 4.57 -7.45
N GLY A 532 -8.36 5.17 -8.42
CA GLY A 532 -6.95 5.52 -8.27
C GLY A 532 -6.70 6.52 -7.15
N SER A 533 -7.54 7.55 -7.05
CA SER A 533 -7.50 8.56 -5.98
C SER A 533 -7.80 7.97 -4.61
N LEU A 534 -8.80 7.07 -4.53
CA LEU A 534 -9.14 6.33 -3.31
C LEU A 534 -7.97 5.46 -2.82
N ARG A 535 -7.28 4.75 -3.72
CA ARG A 535 -6.04 4.01 -3.38
C ARG A 535 -4.98 4.92 -2.77
N GLY A 536 -4.80 6.13 -3.34
CA GLY A 536 -3.90 7.15 -2.81
C GLY A 536 -4.28 7.60 -1.40
N LEU A 537 -5.55 7.91 -1.18
CA LEU A 537 -6.11 8.29 0.12
C LEU A 537 -5.92 7.18 1.17
N CYS A 538 -6.31 5.95 0.84
CA CYS A 538 -6.13 4.79 1.73
C CYS A 538 -4.67 4.55 2.08
N SER A 539 -3.76 4.66 1.11
CA SER A 539 -2.32 4.51 1.35
C SER A 539 -1.76 5.59 2.28
N ALA A 540 -2.30 6.81 2.22
CA ALA A 540 -1.88 7.93 3.05
C ALA A 540 -2.40 7.83 4.49
N LEU A 541 -3.64 7.37 4.70
CA LEU A 541 -4.32 7.46 6.02
C LEU A 541 -4.36 6.12 6.79
N ARG A 542 -4.27 4.96 6.13
CA ARG A 542 -4.21 3.65 6.83
C ARG A 542 -3.07 3.52 7.85
N PRO A 543 -1.86 4.05 7.61
CA PRO A 543 -0.81 4.03 8.62
C PRO A 543 -1.20 4.75 9.93
N LEU A 544 -2.18 5.67 9.88
CA LEU A 544 -2.73 6.36 11.03
C LEU A 544 -3.86 5.59 11.74
N GLY A 545 -4.23 4.40 11.22
CA GLY A 545 -5.27 3.54 11.79
C GLY A 545 -6.68 3.81 11.30
N CYS A 546 -6.88 4.74 10.35
CA CYS A 546 -8.19 5.03 9.76
C CYS A 546 -8.76 3.81 9.04
N GLN A 547 -10.07 3.61 9.15
CA GLN A 547 -10.83 2.60 8.41
C GLN A 547 -11.51 3.22 7.20
N PHE A 548 -11.81 2.39 6.19
CA PHE A 548 -12.49 2.81 4.96
C PHE A 548 -13.64 1.87 4.65
N GLY A 549 -14.79 2.47 4.34
CA GLY A 549 -15.98 1.77 3.88
C GLY A 549 -16.45 2.31 2.53
N ILE A 550 -17.24 1.51 1.82
CA ILE A 550 -17.99 1.95 0.65
C ILE A 550 -19.46 1.90 1.00
N GLU A 551 -20.18 3.00 0.73
CA GLU A 551 -21.61 3.12 0.99
C GLU A 551 -22.46 3.00 -0.28
N HIS A 552 -23.77 2.73 -0.10
CA HIS A 552 -24.78 2.61 -1.15
C HIS A 552 -24.45 1.58 -2.22
N VAL A 553 -23.85 0.45 -1.84
CA VAL A 553 -23.50 -0.60 -2.78
C VAL A 553 -24.73 -1.37 -3.18
N GLY A 554 -25.17 -1.12 -4.38
CA GLY A 554 -26.27 -1.83 -5.04
C GLY A 554 -25.82 -2.40 -6.37
N ALA A 555 -25.97 -1.61 -7.43
CA ALA A 555 -25.62 -1.94 -8.80
C ALA A 555 -24.12 -2.16 -9.03
N GLU A 556 -23.29 -1.41 -8.32
CA GLU A 556 -21.83 -1.37 -8.51
C GLU A 556 -21.07 -2.49 -7.80
N PHE A 557 -21.77 -3.49 -7.25
CA PHE A 557 -21.12 -4.59 -6.53
C PHE A 557 -20.01 -5.29 -7.35
N THR A 558 -20.14 -5.35 -8.67
CA THR A 558 -19.11 -5.89 -9.58
C THR A 558 -17.80 -5.14 -9.52
N LYS A 559 -17.82 -3.81 -9.26
CA LYS A 559 -16.63 -2.99 -9.11
C LYS A 559 -15.80 -3.34 -7.86
N LEU A 560 -16.39 -4.11 -6.92
CA LEU A 560 -15.70 -4.58 -5.72
C LEU A 560 -14.47 -5.44 -6.05
N ALA A 561 -14.51 -6.18 -7.15
CA ALA A 561 -13.36 -6.96 -7.62
C ALA A 561 -12.14 -6.07 -7.91
N ASP A 562 -12.35 -4.82 -8.32
CA ASP A 562 -11.28 -3.84 -8.58
C ASP A 562 -10.75 -3.17 -7.30
N LEU A 563 -11.46 -3.32 -6.19
CA LEU A 563 -11.15 -2.72 -4.89
C LEU A 563 -10.51 -3.68 -3.89
N HIS A 564 -10.24 -4.93 -4.30
CA HIS A 564 -9.68 -5.99 -3.45
C HIS A 564 -8.33 -5.63 -2.81
N ASP A 565 -7.57 -4.70 -3.40
CA ASP A 565 -6.26 -4.24 -2.95
C ASP A 565 -6.33 -2.95 -2.10
N VAL A 566 -7.46 -2.26 -2.09
CA VAL A 566 -7.65 -1.02 -1.33
C VAL A 566 -7.65 -1.28 0.18
N GLY A 567 -8.10 -2.47 0.60
CA GLY A 567 -8.15 -2.89 2.01
C GLY A 567 -9.27 -2.19 2.76
N LEU A 568 -10.47 -2.28 2.21
CA LEU A 568 -11.70 -1.83 2.82
C LEU A 568 -11.97 -2.59 4.13
N ALA A 569 -12.50 -1.91 5.12
CA ALA A 569 -12.93 -2.52 6.37
C ALA A 569 -14.36 -3.08 6.24
N TYR A 570 -15.23 -2.35 5.57
CA TYR A 570 -16.62 -2.74 5.40
C TYR A 570 -17.22 -2.20 4.09
N LEU A 571 -18.38 -2.76 3.76
CA LEU A 571 -19.21 -2.37 2.64
C LEU A 571 -20.64 -2.21 3.15
N LYS A 572 -21.31 -1.12 2.78
CA LYS A 572 -22.71 -0.87 3.13
C LYS A 572 -23.60 -1.20 1.95
N VAL A 573 -24.54 -2.13 2.17
CA VAL A 573 -25.51 -2.55 1.16
C VAL A 573 -26.64 -1.55 1.12
N ASP A 574 -26.92 -1.05 -0.09
CA ASP A 574 -27.95 -0.06 -0.33
C ASP A 574 -29.35 -0.55 0.13
N SER A 575 -30.09 0.36 0.71
CA SER A 575 -31.43 0.13 1.25
C SER A 575 -32.42 -0.49 0.25
N SER A 576 -32.23 -0.31 -1.06
CA SER A 576 -33.06 -0.94 -2.09
C SER A 576 -32.98 -2.47 -2.13
N LEU A 577 -31.86 -3.04 -1.65
CA LEU A 577 -31.69 -4.48 -1.48
C LEU A 577 -32.16 -4.99 -0.12
N ILE A 578 -32.32 -4.09 0.84
CA ILE A 578 -32.64 -4.39 2.23
C ILE A 578 -34.14 -4.32 2.48
N ARG A 579 -34.81 -3.36 1.85
CA ARG A 579 -36.22 -3.09 2.06
C ARG A 579 -37.11 -4.29 1.67
N GLY A 580 -37.84 -4.84 2.64
CA GLY A 580 -38.69 -6.00 2.44
C GLY A 580 -37.95 -7.35 2.36
N ILE A 581 -36.69 -7.40 2.74
CA ILE A 581 -35.85 -8.62 2.66
C ILE A 581 -36.44 -9.79 3.46
N HIS A 582 -37.23 -9.53 4.52
CA HIS A 582 -37.84 -10.55 5.35
C HIS A 582 -38.88 -11.39 4.59
N VAL A 583 -39.48 -10.86 3.51
CA VAL A 583 -40.47 -11.56 2.67
C VAL A 583 -39.90 -12.00 1.32
N SER A 584 -38.74 -11.51 0.88
CA SER A 584 -38.16 -11.81 -0.42
C SER A 584 -36.96 -12.78 -0.31
N ASN A 585 -37.19 -14.03 -0.68
CA ASN A 585 -36.13 -15.05 -0.77
C ASN A 585 -35.05 -14.67 -1.79
N GLU A 586 -35.38 -13.91 -2.81
CA GLU A 586 -34.51 -13.44 -3.88
C GLU A 586 -33.52 -12.43 -3.34
N GLN A 587 -34.00 -11.39 -2.63
CA GLN A 587 -33.14 -10.42 -1.96
C GLN A 587 -32.22 -11.08 -0.92
N GLN A 588 -32.76 -12.03 -0.12
CA GLN A 588 -31.95 -12.80 0.82
C GLN A 588 -30.82 -13.57 0.12
N THR A 589 -31.07 -14.11 -1.07
CA THR A 589 -30.05 -14.85 -1.84
C THR A 589 -28.97 -13.92 -2.35
N ILE A 590 -29.33 -12.74 -2.87
CA ILE A 590 -28.39 -11.73 -3.34
C ILE A 590 -27.51 -11.23 -2.19
N VAL A 591 -28.13 -10.79 -1.08
CA VAL A 591 -27.41 -10.25 0.08
C VAL A 591 -26.50 -11.30 0.71
N ARG A 592 -26.94 -12.56 0.79
CA ARG A 592 -26.10 -13.69 1.25
C ARG A 592 -24.91 -13.93 0.33
N GLY A 593 -25.10 -13.84 -0.99
CA GLY A 593 -24.00 -13.93 -1.96
C GLY A 593 -22.99 -12.79 -1.79
N MET A 594 -23.50 -11.56 -1.64
CA MET A 594 -22.65 -10.38 -1.36
C MET A 594 -21.86 -10.57 -0.05
N ALA A 595 -22.51 -10.98 1.04
CA ALA A 595 -21.86 -11.22 2.31
C ALA A 595 -20.77 -12.30 2.19
N THR A 596 -21.06 -13.41 1.54
CA THR A 596 -20.09 -14.50 1.32
C THR A 596 -18.85 -14.00 0.57
N LEU A 597 -19.05 -13.22 -0.50
CA LEU A 597 -17.96 -12.69 -1.29
C LEU A 597 -17.13 -11.66 -0.50
N CYS A 598 -17.78 -10.73 0.20
CA CYS A 598 -17.10 -9.74 1.05
C CYS A 598 -16.29 -10.41 2.17
N HIS A 599 -16.88 -11.41 2.84
CA HIS A 599 -16.17 -12.17 3.89
C HIS A 599 -14.95 -12.92 3.34
N SER A 600 -15.01 -13.42 2.09
CA SER A 600 -13.84 -14.02 1.44
C SER A 600 -12.68 -13.04 1.27
N LEU A 601 -12.99 -11.74 1.15
CA LEU A 601 -12.04 -10.64 1.07
C LEU A 601 -11.68 -10.04 2.45
N GLY A 602 -12.35 -10.47 3.52
CA GLY A 602 -12.18 -9.90 4.87
C GLY A 602 -12.86 -8.56 5.07
N ILE A 603 -13.87 -8.27 4.24
CA ILE A 603 -14.68 -7.05 4.29
C ILE A 603 -15.97 -7.37 5.05
N GLN A 604 -16.33 -6.57 6.05
CA GLN A 604 -17.60 -6.67 6.75
C GLN A 604 -18.72 -6.12 5.87
N VAL A 605 -19.93 -6.63 6.06
CA VAL A 605 -21.13 -6.17 5.33
C VAL A 605 -22.11 -5.54 6.30
N ILE A 606 -22.49 -4.30 6.00
CA ILE A 606 -23.44 -3.50 6.80
C ILE A 606 -24.67 -3.25 5.93
N ALA A 607 -25.87 -3.39 6.49
CA ALA A 607 -27.12 -3.05 5.81
C ALA A 607 -27.56 -1.63 6.15
N GLU A 608 -27.93 -0.85 5.13
CA GLU A 608 -28.43 0.53 5.29
C GLU A 608 -29.95 0.60 5.22
N GLY A 609 -30.52 1.58 5.90
CA GLY A 609 -31.91 1.95 5.77
C GLY A 609 -32.92 0.91 6.32
N VAL A 610 -32.54 0.12 7.30
CA VAL A 610 -33.41 -0.83 7.99
C VAL A 610 -34.54 -0.10 8.70
N ILE A 611 -35.80 -0.48 8.43
CA ILE A 611 -36.96 0.21 9.00
C ILE A 611 -37.60 -0.50 10.18
N ASP A 612 -37.47 -1.82 10.28
CA ASP A 612 -38.13 -2.60 11.31
C ASP A 612 -37.30 -3.79 11.82
N SER A 613 -37.80 -4.44 12.86
CA SER A 613 -37.12 -5.57 13.50
C SER A 613 -37.19 -6.87 12.68
N GLU A 614 -38.11 -7.03 11.74
CA GLU A 614 -38.23 -8.24 10.91
C GLU A 614 -37.16 -8.21 9.82
N GLU A 615 -36.94 -7.04 9.18
CA GLU A 615 -35.82 -6.82 8.28
C GLU A 615 -34.48 -7.07 9.00
N LEU A 616 -34.32 -6.49 10.20
CA LEU A 616 -33.09 -6.62 10.99
C LEU A 616 -32.73 -8.06 11.30
N GLN A 617 -33.71 -8.86 11.75
CA GLN A 617 -33.51 -10.28 12.04
C GLN A 617 -33.19 -11.10 10.78
N SER A 618 -33.87 -10.79 9.67
CA SER A 618 -33.63 -11.46 8.40
C SER A 618 -32.18 -11.18 7.88
N LEU A 619 -31.72 -9.94 8.00
CA LEU A 619 -30.39 -9.53 7.58
C LEU A 619 -29.28 -10.29 8.31
N PHE A 620 -29.33 -10.38 9.62
CA PHE A 620 -28.32 -11.15 10.37
C PHE A 620 -28.32 -12.64 10.02
N ARG A 621 -29.49 -13.23 9.64
CA ARG A 621 -29.55 -14.60 9.13
C ARG A 621 -28.93 -14.77 7.74
N THR A 622 -28.87 -13.72 6.94
CA THR A 622 -28.20 -13.75 5.62
C THR A 622 -26.67 -13.57 5.70
N GLY A 623 -26.12 -13.30 6.89
CA GLY A 623 -24.70 -13.16 7.11
C GLY A 623 -24.20 -11.72 7.05
N VAL A 624 -25.08 -10.74 7.20
CA VAL A 624 -24.73 -9.32 7.36
C VAL A 624 -24.13 -9.11 8.76
N ASP A 625 -23.06 -8.34 8.85
CA ASP A 625 -22.30 -8.12 10.10
C ASP A 625 -22.84 -6.94 10.91
N GLY A 626 -23.40 -5.94 10.25
CA GLY A 626 -23.95 -4.74 10.89
C GLY A 626 -25.18 -4.20 10.19
N ALA A 627 -25.93 -3.35 10.87
CA ALA A 627 -27.11 -2.71 10.34
C ALA A 627 -27.30 -1.31 10.89
N THR A 628 -27.84 -0.41 10.05
CA THR A 628 -28.20 0.96 10.42
C THR A 628 -29.52 1.36 9.74
N GLY A 629 -30.21 2.32 10.30
CA GLY A 629 -31.43 2.87 9.76
C GLY A 629 -32.47 3.22 10.84
N PRO A 630 -33.64 3.76 10.44
CA PRO A 630 -34.70 4.20 11.38
C PRO A 630 -35.26 3.12 12.31
N GLY A 631 -35.17 1.84 11.89
CA GLY A 631 -35.58 0.69 12.69
C GLY A 631 -34.54 0.20 13.70
N VAL A 632 -33.32 0.71 13.61
CA VAL A 632 -32.23 0.37 14.54
C VAL A 632 -32.34 1.24 15.80
N ARG A 633 -32.62 0.62 16.94
CA ARG A 633 -32.71 1.30 18.22
C ARG A 633 -31.73 0.70 19.21
N LEU A 634 -30.99 1.53 19.88
CA LEU A 634 -30.21 1.11 21.05
C LEU A 634 -31.18 0.80 22.19
N SER A 635 -31.11 -0.41 22.73
CA SER A 635 -31.91 -0.86 23.87
C SER A 635 -31.45 -0.25 25.18
#